data_45ac4a418e661735ae0d24ac946f6cec
#
_entry.id   45ac4a418e661735ae0d24ac946f6cec
#
_cell.length_a   1.000
_cell.length_b   1.000
_cell.length_c   1.000
_cell.angle_alpha   90.00
_cell.angle_beta   90.00
_cell.angle_gamma   90.00
#
_symmetry.space_group_name_H-M   'P 1'
#
loop_
_entity.id
_entity.type
_entity.pdbx_description
1 polymer ?
#
loop_
_entity_poly.entity_id
_entity_poly.type
_entity_poly.pdbx_seq_one_letter_code
_entity_poly.pdbx_strand_id
1 'polypeptide(L)'
;MPRYRLASGILFAITFFCAYAQTRVTLTVIDETGLPVPGAQVTIQWPGGPTLQLQTDYAGRCVFTLRKNAAYAASVVKPGYFQTDSANIDPQLGNVQLVLSHEQIVRTQVNVTASPVGIDPEQTSDKSTMNTPEIVNVPYPTSRDIRSLLPFNPGVVQDASGQVHIAGSETYATLDMLDGFDIRSPVSGMLAMRVSADAVRSIDIESTRYPVEFGRSTGGVVAFYTGMGDNKFRFNATNFIPSFHDINGIRFDKYVPRITFSGPIQRDHAWFFDGLETEYDSIYIKELPSGANTNNLIRGSNLIRAQVDLTPANILSGGFLFNDYHSPYDGISALTPQQSTTKRDTVAWLPYVRDQHSFHGGALLETGFGVVRFRDGYEPRGTLPYDLTPELSHGSYFESAVSHSRREEANAVLYLPPRSWFGRHDLKTGIDLDHIAFTGNYNRAPVNYLREDGTLLRQSTFPALPPFTRHNVEAGAYVQDRWLMHSGLLFEPGVRFDWDEVLRRPEFSPRFALVYSPSGTEAKTKISAGAGLYYEHTQLEYLQRALAGIRYDTYYAADGTTPVGGPLLTSFAARPSALHQTRALNWSLGIEQKLPWQIYGGVNFLQKRIVNGWVYQNQSAPGALSGTYLLTDARRDHYNAFEIEARKNFANGYTLFGSYTRSSARTNAAVDYVPSVSLLGPQQHGPLAWDAPDRVVSWGWLPFPLPWFRHNWDFVYTMQWQTGFPYTSINANRQVIGAPGSRRFPDYVNFSPGLEWRFHFHGAYFGLRGVLENATGSQNPAIVNNVVDSPAYGTFSQPMGRALTGRIRLISEK
;
A
#
# COMPACT_ATOMS: atom_id res chain seq x y z
N MET A 1 36.00 95.55 12.85
CA MET A 1 37.01 95.40 11.79
C MET A 1 37.82 94.15 12.01
N PRO A 2 38.25 93.37 11.00
CA PRO A 2 37.66 93.04 9.69
C PRO A 2 37.32 91.56 9.52
N ARG A 3 36.61 91.34 8.44
CA ARG A 3 36.14 90.05 7.83
C ARG A 3 37.29 89.12 7.37
N TYR A 4 37.14 87.84 7.50
CA TYR A 4 37.68 86.84 6.58
C TYR A 4 36.65 85.78 6.26
N ARG A 5 36.37 85.62 4.97
CA ARG A 5 35.61 84.50 4.38
C ARG A 5 36.57 83.33 4.13
N LEU A 6 36.15 82.12 4.49
CA LEU A 6 36.76 80.90 3.97
C LEU A 6 35.65 80.13 3.23
N ALA A 7 35.87 79.92 1.94
CA ALA A 7 35.05 79.09 1.10
C ALA A 7 35.54 77.61 1.27
N SER A 8 34.68 76.76 1.73
CA SER A 8 34.93 75.32 1.73
C SER A 8 34.26 74.72 0.54
N GLY A 9 35.06 74.21 -0.43
CA GLY A 9 34.63 73.46 -1.57
C GLY A 9 34.24 71.99 -1.13
N ILE A 10 32.99 71.63 -1.31
CA ILE A 10 32.50 70.25 -1.13
C ILE A 10 32.76 69.50 -2.43
N LEU A 11 33.74 68.59 -2.38
CA LEU A 11 34.04 67.63 -3.43
C LEU A 11 32.98 66.50 -3.34
N PHE A 12 32.02 66.48 -4.25
CA PHE A 12 30.99 65.44 -4.34
C PHE A 12 31.62 64.25 -5.09
N ALA A 13 32.12 63.23 -4.38
CA ALA A 13 32.53 61.95 -4.96
C ALA A 13 31.27 61.17 -5.35
N ILE A 14 30.87 61.17 -6.63
CA ILE A 14 29.87 60.31 -7.21
C ILE A 14 30.46 58.91 -7.32
N THR A 15 30.19 58.04 -6.32
CA THR A 15 30.43 56.60 -6.45
C THR A 15 29.34 56.04 -7.33
N PHE A 16 29.70 55.69 -8.57
CA PHE A 16 28.84 54.85 -9.42
C PHE A 16 28.70 53.48 -8.78
N PHE A 17 27.59 53.24 -8.09
CA PHE A 17 27.14 51.91 -7.81
C PHE A 17 26.62 51.28 -9.11
N CYS A 18 27.44 50.41 -9.72
CA CYS A 18 26.95 49.51 -10.75
C CYS A 18 25.91 48.59 -10.10
N ALA A 19 24.67 48.91 -10.23
CA ALA A 19 23.56 48.04 -9.91
C ALA A 19 23.58 46.90 -10.91
N TYR A 20 24.20 45.77 -10.55
CA TYR A 20 24.05 44.57 -11.31
C TYR A 20 22.60 44.13 -11.27
N ALA A 21 21.94 44.09 -12.40
CA ALA A 21 20.57 43.59 -12.52
C ALA A 21 20.57 42.12 -12.10
N GLN A 22 19.97 41.81 -10.99
CA GLN A 22 19.80 40.45 -10.47
C GLN A 22 18.43 39.92 -10.93
N THR A 23 18.39 38.72 -11.46
CA THR A 23 17.14 38.04 -11.83
C THR A 23 16.85 36.95 -10.81
N ARG A 24 15.64 36.99 -10.27
CA ARG A 24 15.13 35.92 -9.40
C ARG A 24 14.71 34.75 -10.28
N VAL A 25 15.27 33.55 -10.02
CA VAL A 25 14.97 32.32 -10.73
C VAL A 25 14.30 31.34 -9.76
N THR A 26 13.21 30.74 -10.20
CA THR A 26 12.57 29.61 -9.53
C THR A 26 12.94 28.34 -10.29
N LEU A 27 13.60 27.42 -9.61
CA LEU A 27 13.92 26.10 -10.16
C LEU A 27 12.94 25.10 -9.53
N THR A 28 12.24 24.34 -10.37
CA THR A 28 11.32 23.30 -9.97
C THR A 28 11.92 21.96 -10.34
N VAL A 29 12.00 21.05 -9.38
CA VAL A 29 12.44 19.66 -9.57
C VAL A 29 11.21 18.77 -9.54
N ILE A 30 10.99 18.05 -10.62
CA ILE A 30 9.93 17.06 -10.75
C ILE A 30 10.55 15.69 -11.06
N ASP A 31 9.81 14.63 -10.84
CA ASP A 31 10.20 13.31 -11.32
C ASP A 31 9.72 13.07 -12.77
N GLU A 32 10.06 11.92 -13.33
CA GLU A 32 9.65 11.50 -14.67
C GLU A 32 8.13 11.28 -14.79
N THR A 33 7.41 11.33 -13.68
CA THR A 33 5.93 11.25 -13.64
C THR A 33 5.27 12.62 -13.55
N GLY A 34 6.09 13.68 -13.49
CA GLY A 34 5.64 15.05 -13.32
C GLY A 34 5.30 15.43 -11.87
N LEU A 35 5.60 14.54 -10.90
CA LEU A 35 5.39 14.85 -9.49
C LEU A 35 6.52 15.73 -8.95
N PRO A 36 6.23 16.69 -8.07
CA PRO A 36 7.26 17.48 -7.43
C PRO A 36 8.16 16.59 -6.56
N VAL A 37 9.46 16.84 -6.59
CA VAL A 37 10.45 16.13 -5.78
C VAL A 37 10.85 17.03 -4.59
N PRO A 38 10.20 16.90 -3.42
CA PRO A 38 10.55 17.69 -2.24
C PRO A 38 11.87 17.21 -1.63
N GLY A 39 12.60 18.12 -0.97
CA GLY A 39 13.83 17.78 -0.26
C GLY A 39 15.00 17.38 -1.18
N ALA A 40 14.93 17.64 -2.47
CA ALA A 40 16.05 17.43 -3.38
C ALA A 40 17.13 18.49 -3.14
N GLN A 41 18.40 18.08 -3.08
CA GLN A 41 19.53 19.01 -2.95
C GLN A 41 19.90 19.55 -4.32
N VAL A 42 19.81 20.85 -4.49
CA VAL A 42 20.13 21.57 -5.71
C VAL A 42 21.43 22.32 -5.52
N THR A 43 22.42 22.03 -6.34
CA THR A 43 23.72 22.71 -6.33
C THR A 43 23.84 23.58 -7.58
N ILE A 44 23.93 24.87 -7.40
CA ILE A 44 24.12 25.84 -8.48
C ILE A 44 25.60 26.28 -8.53
N GLN A 45 26.20 26.16 -9.69
CA GLN A 45 27.60 26.52 -9.93
C GLN A 45 27.73 27.51 -11.08
N TRP A 46 28.71 28.45 -10.98
CA TRP A 46 29.08 29.33 -12.06
C TRP A 46 30.64 29.55 -12.09
N PRO A 47 31.23 29.78 -13.23
CA PRO A 47 32.67 29.94 -13.36
C PRO A 47 33.21 31.06 -12.48
N GLY A 48 34.14 30.73 -11.58
CA GLY A 48 34.82 31.69 -10.70
C GLY A 48 33.99 32.24 -9.52
N GLY A 49 32.84 31.60 -9.18
CA GLY A 49 32.01 31.97 -8.05
C GLY A 49 31.82 30.87 -7.01
N PRO A 50 31.27 31.21 -5.84
CA PRO A 50 30.93 30.21 -4.83
C PRO A 50 29.81 29.28 -5.31
N THR A 51 29.83 28.02 -4.86
CA THR A 51 28.76 27.08 -5.09
C THR A 51 27.60 27.40 -4.15
N LEU A 52 26.39 27.51 -4.72
CA LEU A 52 25.16 27.70 -3.94
C LEU A 52 24.47 26.37 -3.75
N GLN A 53 24.25 25.95 -2.52
CA GLN A 53 23.47 24.76 -2.17
C GLN A 53 22.10 25.17 -1.66
N LEU A 54 21.05 24.56 -2.23
CA LEU A 54 19.65 24.80 -1.91
C LEU A 54 18.93 23.46 -1.76
N GLN A 55 17.77 23.50 -1.17
CA GLN A 55 16.88 22.34 -1.06
C GLN A 55 15.49 22.71 -1.57
N THR A 56 14.83 21.77 -2.26
CA THR A 56 13.49 21.97 -2.77
C THR A 56 12.44 21.89 -1.65
N ASP A 57 11.40 22.71 -1.77
CA ASP A 57 10.21 22.71 -0.92
C ASP A 57 9.25 21.53 -1.25
N TYR A 58 8.06 21.49 -0.63
CA TYR A 58 7.04 20.49 -0.94
C TYR A 58 6.58 20.47 -2.40
N ALA A 59 6.63 21.60 -3.07
CA ALA A 59 6.29 21.71 -4.48
C ALA A 59 7.50 21.44 -5.40
N GLY A 60 8.57 20.81 -4.87
CA GLY A 60 9.80 20.55 -5.63
C GLY A 60 10.56 21.81 -6.03
N ARG A 61 10.36 22.98 -5.39
CA ARG A 61 10.92 24.26 -5.85
C ARG A 61 12.00 24.77 -4.93
N CYS A 62 13.00 25.44 -5.51
CA CYS A 62 13.89 26.34 -4.79
C CYS A 62 14.02 27.67 -5.55
N VAL A 63 14.24 28.77 -4.80
CA VAL A 63 14.31 30.13 -5.35
C VAL A 63 15.66 30.73 -5.03
N PHE A 64 16.33 31.29 -6.03
CA PHE A 64 17.64 31.95 -5.90
C PHE A 64 17.76 33.13 -6.86
N THR A 65 18.81 33.92 -6.66
CA THR A 65 19.02 35.13 -7.46
C THR A 65 20.31 34.98 -8.27
N LEU A 66 20.22 35.17 -9.57
CA LEU A 66 21.34 35.08 -10.51
C LEU A 66 21.70 36.45 -11.09
N ARG A 67 22.97 36.58 -11.52
CA ARG A 67 23.46 37.75 -12.30
C ARG A 67 23.11 37.56 -13.76
N LYS A 68 22.64 38.58 -14.41
CA LYS A 68 22.05 38.53 -15.76
C LYS A 68 22.92 37.99 -16.91
N ASN A 69 24.22 37.90 -16.76
CA ASN A 69 25.15 37.58 -17.86
C ASN A 69 26.18 36.47 -17.52
N ALA A 70 25.83 35.50 -16.70
CA ALA A 70 26.67 34.37 -16.37
C ALA A 70 26.00 33.06 -16.80
N ALA A 71 26.80 32.11 -17.28
CA ALA A 71 26.33 30.75 -17.50
C ALA A 71 26.29 30.01 -16.15
N TYR A 72 25.17 29.40 -15.80
CA TYR A 72 24.98 28.65 -14.58
C TYR A 72 24.71 27.19 -14.89
N ALA A 73 25.28 26.31 -14.09
CA ALA A 73 25.00 24.91 -14.11
C ALA A 73 24.28 24.50 -12.81
N ALA A 74 23.25 23.71 -12.90
CA ALA A 74 22.58 23.13 -11.73
C ALA A 74 22.77 21.62 -11.70
N SER A 75 23.13 21.03 -10.59
CA SER A 75 23.00 19.61 -10.34
C SER A 75 21.99 19.36 -9.24
N VAL A 76 21.22 18.30 -9.39
CA VAL A 76 20.18 17.94 -8.41
C VAL A 76 20.40 16.50 -7.94
N VAL A 77 20.41 16.32 -6.64
CA VAL A 77 20.59 15.02 -5.99
C VAL A 77 19.45 14.77 -5.03
N LYS A 78 18.81 13.60 -5.15
CA LYS A 78 17.83 13.09 -4.20
C LYS A 78 18.04 11.58 -4.07
N PRO A 79 18.07 10.99 -2.86
CA PRO A 79 18.11 9.55 -2.69
C PRO A 79 16.95 8.86 -3.41
N GLY A 80 17.27 7.80 -4.16
CA GLY A 80 16.28 7.09 -5.00
C GLY A 80 16.11 7.63 -6.42
N TYR A 81 16.84 8.68 -6.78
CA TYR A 81 16.83 9.28 -8.12
C TYR A 81 18.24 9.34 -8.71
N PHE A 82 18.34 9.25 -10.04
CA PHE A 82 19.59 9.54 -10.73
C PHE A 82 19.95 11.02 -10.52
N GLN A 83 21.22 11.25 -10.21
CA GLN A 83 21.74 12.63 -10.21
C GLN A 83 21.56 13.22 -11.60
N THR A 84 20.93 14.37 -11.68
CA THR A 84 20.88 15.15 -12.92
C THR A 84 22.02 16.14 -12.91
N ASP A 85 23.06 15.88 -13.73
CA ASP A 85 24.09 16.88 -14.04
C ASP A 85 23.57 17.74 -15.18
N SER A 86 23.28 19.04 -14.83
CA SER A 86 22.52 19.78 -15.67
C SER A 86 22.93 20.65 -16.57
N ALA A 87 22.06 20.91 -17.18
CA ALA A 87 21.55 21.99 -17.99
C ALA A 87 22.10 23.38 -17.64
N ASN A 88 22.61 24.09 -18.64
CA ASN A 88 22.84 25.51 -18.51
C ASN A 88 21.52 26.21 -18.17
N ILE A 89 21.47 26.82 -16.99
CA ILE A 89 20.34 27.65 -16.60
C ILE A 89 20.48 29.01 -17.27
N ASP A 90 19.51 29.38 -18.10
CA ASP A 90 19.38 30.72 -18.62
C ASP A 90 18.73 31.64 -17.56
N PRO A 91 19.47 32.64 -17.04
CA PRO A 91 18.92 33.56 -16.03
C PRO A 91 17.74 34.42 -16.54
N GLN A 92 17.49 34.44 -17.84
CA GLN A 92 16.39 35.22 -18.44
C GLN A 92 15.04 34.47 -18.34
N LEU A 93 15.05 33.14 -18.15
CA LEU A 93 13.86 32.32 -18.14
C LEU A 93 13.04 32.39 -16.84
N GLY A 94 13.47 33.07 -15.81
CA GLY A 94 12.70 33.23 -14.55
C GLY A 94 12.22 31.93 -13.85
N ASN A 95 11.83 30.93 -14.61
CA ASN A 95 11.45 29.59 -14.16
C ASN A 95 12.23 28.55 -14.95
N VAL A 96 12.84 27.59 -14.23
CA VAL A 96 13.60 26.46 -14.79
C VAL A 96 13.05 25.19 -14.19
N GLN A 97 12.79 24.18 -15.02
CA GLN A 97 12.34 22.88 -14.57
C GLN A 97 13.43 21.83 -14.83
N LEU A 98 13.70 21.00 -13.81
CA LEU A 98 14.60 19.87 -13.94
C LEU A 98 13.84 18.58 -13.60
N VAL A 99 14.03 17.57 -14.43
CA VAL A 99 13.43 16.25 -14.23
C VAL A 99 14.47 15.32 -13.59
N LEU A 100 14.15 14.77 -12.43
CA LEU A 100 14.87 13.66 -11.83
C LEU A 100 14.18 12.36 -12.21
N SER A 101 14.93 11.41 -12.76
CA SER A 101 14.41 10.06 -13.00
C SER A 101 14.72 9.17 -11.81
N HIS A 102 13.77 8.36 -11.38
CA HIS A 102 14.02 7.32 -10.38
C HIS A 102 15.12 6.38 -10.86
N GLU A 103 15.97 5.92 -9.95
CA GLU A 103 17.06 4.98 -10.28
C GLU A 103 16.49 3.71 -10.91
N GLN A 104 16.60 3.62 -12.23
CA GLN A 104 16.31 2.39 -12.96
C GLN A 104 17.60 1.57 -12.99
N ILE A 105 17.50 0.28 -12.67
CA ILE A 105 18.70 -0.57 -12.67
C ILE A 105 19.09 -0.88 -14.10
N VAL A 106 19.95 -0.08 -14.65
CA VAL A 106 20.89 -0.51 -15.69
C VAL A 106 22.28 -0.38 -15.08
N ARG A 107 22.82 -1.48 -14.58
CA ARG A 107 24.23 -1.55 -14.20
C ARG A 107 25.08 -1.75 -15.44
N THR A 108 25.32 -0.71 -16.19
CA THR A 108 26.52 -0.59 -16.97
C THR A 108 27.63 -0.06 -16.07
N GLN A 109 28.90 -0.41 -16.33
CA GLN A 109 30.08 0.07 -15.62
C GLN A 109 30.30 1.59 -15.80
N VAL A 110 29.33 2.39 -15.49
CA VAL A 110 29.50 3.81 -15.24
C VAL A 110 29.57 3.91 -13.73
N ASN A 111 30.59 4.59 -13.22
CA ASN A 111 30.69 4.96 -11.81
C ASN A 111 29.49 5.84 -11.42
N VAL A 112 28.33 5.25 -11.35
CA VAL A 112 27.17 5.83 -10.68
C VAL A 112 27.45 5.59 -9.19
N THR A 113 27.92 6.60 -8.53
CA THR A 113 27.88 6.66 -7.08
C THR A 113 26.39 6.72 -6.74
N ALA A 114 25.76 5.55 -6.60
CA ALA A 114 24.43 5.47 -6.03
C ALA A 114 24.52 6.22 -4.69
N SER A 115 23.82 7.32 -4.56
CA SER A 115 23.76 8.02 -3.28
C SER A 115 23.17 7.02 -2.30
N PRO A 116 23.89 6.64 -1.24
CA PRO A 116 23.35 5.71 -0.25
C PRO A 116 22.05 6.33 0.26
N VAL A 117 21.02 5.52 0.45
CA VAL A 117 19.81 5.94 1.17
C VAL A 117 20.29 6.53 2.49
N GLY A 118 20.30 7.85 2.57
CA GLY A 118 20.72 8.58 3.75
C GLY A 118 19.55 8.75 4.71
N ILE A 119 19.84 9.12 5.94
CA ILE A 119 18.81 9.61 6.84
C ILE A 119 18.29 10.93 6.26
N ASP A 120 16.99 11.01 5.95
CA ASP A 120 16.37 12.26 5.53
C ASP A 120 15.99 13.08 6.78
N PRO A 121 16.73 14.20 7.07
CA PRO A 121 16.48 15.00 8.26
C PRO A 121 15.17 15.77 8.22
N GLU A 122 14.50 15.78 7.08
CA GLU A 122 13.24 16.50 6.89
C GLU A 122 12.04 15.57 6.70
N GLN A 123 12.22 14.25 6.72
CA GLN A 123 11.14 13.27 6.71
C GLN A 123 10.45 13.22 8.07
N THR A 124 9.21 13.68 8.15
CA THR A 124 8.42 13.75 9.40
C THR A 124 7.59 12.51 9.66
N SER A 125 7.03 11.90 8.59
CA SER A 125 6.24 10.67 8.69
C SER A 125 7.12 9.45 8.95
N ASP A 126 6.51 8.39 9.48
CA ASP A 126 7.08 7.06 9.59
C ASP A 126 6.91 6.35 8.25
N LYS A 127 7.76 6.73 7.34
CA LYS A 127 7.70 6.33 5.93
C LYS A 127 8.82 5.36 5.58
N SER A 128 8.44 4.21 5.05
CA SER A 128 9.35 3.28 4.38
C SER A 128 9.13 3.37 2.87
N THR A 129 10.18 3.67 2.13
CA THR A 129 10.12 3.71 0.66
C THR A 129 10.84 2.52 0.09
N MET A 130 10.16 1.73 -0.74
CA MET A 130 10.76 0.72 -1.60
C MET A 130 10.85 1.28 -3.02
N ASN A 131 12.06 1.55 -3.46
CA ASN A 131 12.32 2.10 -4.78
C ASN A 131 12.57 1.00 -5.82
N THR A 132 12.80 1.37 -7.08
CA THR A 132 13.03 0.43 -8.18
C THR A 132 14.12 -0.62 -7.88
N PRO A 133 15.29 -0.30 -7.27
CA PRO A 133 16.26 -1.30 -6.85
C PRO A 133 15.70 -2.38 -5.93
N GLU A 134 14.92 -2.03 -4.93
CA GLU A 134 14.28 -3.00 -4.02
C GLU A 134 13.21 -3.81 -4.74
N ILE A 135 12.31 -3.15 -5.48
CA ILE A 135 11.22 -3.79 -6.23
C ILE A 135 11.76 -4.86 -7.19
N VAL A 136 12.92 -4.60 -7.81
CA VAL A 136 13.51 -5.51 -8.80
C VAL A 136 14.43 -6.55 -8.16
N ASN A 137 15.20 -6.22 -7.12
CA ASN A 137 16.25 -7.09 -6.60
C ASN A 137 15.84 -7.94 -5.41
N VAL A 138 14.94 -7.48 -4.54
CA VAL A 138 14.39 -8.33 -3.48
C VAL A 138 13.72 -9.55 -4.11
N PRO A 139 14.12 -10.79 -3.77
CA PRO A 139 13.53 -11.98 -4.36
C PRO A 139 12.23 -12.36 -3.64
N TYR A 140 11.29 -11.39 -3.52
CA TYR A 140 9.93 -11.76 -3.16
C TYR A 140 9.37 -12.65 -4.26
N PRO A 141 8.36 -13.48 -3.98
CA PRO A 141 7.79 -14.32 -5.01
C PRO A 141 7.35 -13.49 -6.21
N THR A 142 8.22 -13.36 -7.21
CA THR A 142 8.01 -12.48 -8.39
C THR A 142 6.88 -12.97 -9.27
N SER A 143 6.46 -14.19 -9.08
CA SER A 143 5.24 -14.77 -9.63
C SER A 143 3.98 -14.29 -8.91
N ARG A 144 4.11 -13.52 -7.84
CA ARG A 144 3.00 -12.95 -7.09
C ARG A 144 2.83 -11.46 -7.38
N ASP A 145 1.76 -10.90 -6.86
CA ASP A 145 1.43 -9.49 -6.87
C ASP A 145 2.53 -8.65 -6.17
N ILE A 146 2.71 -7.40 -6.61
CA ILE A 146 3.64 -6.45 -5.97
C ILE A 146 3.33 -6.25 -4.47
N ARG A 147 2.09 -6.47 -4.02
CA ARG A 147 1.71 -6.48 -2.60
C ARG A 147 2.50 -7.48 -1.77
N SER A 148 2.99 -8.57 -2.38
CA SER A 148 3.86 -9.56 -1.70
C SER A 148 5.24 -9.00 -1.33
N LEU A 149 5.60 -7.81 -1.80
CA LEU A 149 6.79 -7.08 -1.38
C LEU A 149 6.56 -6.31 -0.07
N LEU A 150 5.33 -5.85 0.20
CA LEU A 150 5.01 -5.03 1.37
C LEU A 150 5.39 -5.68 2.71
N PRO A 151 5.19 -7.01 2.93
CA PRO A 151 5.57 -7.66 4.18
C PRO A 151 7.08 -7.68 4.44
N PHE A 152 7.93 -7.29 3.51
CA PHE A 152 9.37 -7.15 3.75
C PHE A 152 9.76 -5.81 4.41
N ASN A 153 8.76 -5.02 4.83
CA ASN A 153 8.92 -3.82 5.64
C ASN A 153 8.56 -4.08 7.11
N PRO A 154 9.13 -3.33 8.08
CA PRO A 154 8.73 -3.39 9.47
C PRO A 154 7.23 -3.08 9.65
N GLY A 155 6.59 -3.69 10.66
CA GLY A 155 5.19 -3.41 11.01
C GLY A 155 4.14 -3.86 9.97
N VAL A 156 4.54 -4.51 8.87
CA VAL A 156 3.65 -4.99 7.82
C VAL A 156 3.53 -6.50 7.87
N VAL A 157 2.33 -7.02 8.07
CA VAL A 157 2.04 -8.45 8.19
C VAL A 157 1.12 -8.89 7.05
N GLN A 158 1.41 -10.03 6.44
CA GLN A 158 0.49 -10.68 5.49
C GLN A 158 -0.14 -11.90 6.18
N ASP A 159 -1.46 -11.97 6.21
CA ASP A 159 -2.19 -13.08 6.82
C ASP A 159 -2.22 -14.32 5.92
N ALA A 160 -2.80 -15.41 6.41
CA ALA A 160 -2.90 -16.67 5.67
C ALA A 160 -3.73 -16.59 4.38
N SER A 161 -4.61 -15.58 4.28
CA SER A 161 -5.41 -15.30 3.07
C SER A 161 -4.70 -14.38 2.06
N GLY A 162 -3.48 -13.94 2.39
CA GLY A 162 -2.68 -13.06 1.55
C GLY A 162 -3.02 -11.57 1.69
N GLN A 163 -3.87 -11.20 2.65
CA GLN A 163 -4.21 -9.81 2.93
C GLN A 163 -3.10 -9.13 3.74
N VAL A 164 -2.87 -7.84 3.46
CA VAL A 164 -1.80 -7.05 4.07
C VAL A 164 -2.36 -6.16 5.17
N HIS A 165 -1.76 -6.24 6.36
CA HIS A 165 -2.10 -5.47 7.55
C HIS A 165 -0.93 -4.56 7.91
N ILE A 166 -1.17 -3.26 8.05
CA ILE A 166 -0.15 -2.26 8.39
C ILE A 166 -0.35 -1.82 9.83
N ALA A 167 0.72 -1.92 10.62
CA ALA A 167 0.73 -1.51 12.03
C ALA A 167 -0.53 -1.99 12.78
N GLY A 168 -0.84 -3.30 12.67
CA GLY A 168 -1.92 -3.97 13.38
C GLY A 168 -3.35 -3.63 12.95
N SER A 169 -3.52 -2.88 11.86
CA SER A 169 -4.85 -2.43 11.42
C SER A 169 -5.55 -3.45 10.52
N GLU A 170 -6.86 -3.30 10.38
CA GLU A 170 -7.66 -3.99 9.36
C GLU A 170 -7.18 -3.61 7.96
N THR A 171 -7.35 -4.50 6.99
CA THR A 171 -6.95 -4.24 5.60
C THR A 171 -7.68 -3.07 4.97
N TYR A 172 -8.97 -2.95 5.24
CA TYR A 172 -9.80 -1.85 4.75
C TYR A 172 -9.46 -0.48 5.38
N ALA A 173 -8.76 -0.47 6.52
CA ALA A 173 -8.35 0.75 7.21
C ALA A 173 -7.13 1.42 6.56
N THR A 174 -6.44 0.75 5.64
CA THR A 174 -5.30 1.28 4.89
C THR A 174 -5.78 2.02 3.64
N LEU A 175 -5.20 3.19 3.35
CA LEU A 175 -5.43 3.91 2.11
C LEU A 175 -4.42 3.44 1.07
N ASP A 176 -4.89 2.79 0.01
CA ASP A 176 -4.07 2.33 -1.10
C ASP A 176 -4.26 3.26 -2.31
N MET A 177 -3.18 3.85 -2.78
CA MET A 177 -3.21 4.88 -3.83
C MET A 177 -2.32 4.50 -5.02
N LEU A 178 -2.76 4.87 -6.21
CA LEU A 178 -1.98 4.82 -7.44
C LEU A 178 -1.86 6.23 -8.02
N ASP A 179 -0.64 6.76 -8.11
CA ASP A 179 -0.36 8.10 -8.64
C ASP A 179 -1.27 9.21 -8.05
N GLY A 180 -1.66 9.06 -6.77
CA GLY A 180 -2.50 10.01 -6.04
C GLY A 180 -4.01 9.73 -6.06
N PHE A 181 -4.47 8.59 -6.64
CA PHE A 181 -5.87 8.18 -6.68
C PHE A 181 -6.11 6.91 -5.86
N ASP A 182 -7.24 6.86 -5.15
CA ASP A 182 -7.62 5.71 -4.32
C ASP A 182 -8.03 4.50 -5.18
N ILE A 183 -7.28 3.38 -5.04
CA ILE A 183 -7.51 2.13 -5.79
C ILE A 183 -8.19 1.02 -4.97
N ARG A 184 -8.72 1.36 -3.79
CA ARG A 184 -9.50 0.44 -2.98
C ARG A 184 -10.89 0.21 -3.58
N SER A 185 -11.47 -0.95 -3.27
CA SER A 185 -12.89 -1.19 -3.54
C SER A 185 -13.75 -0.13 -2.86
N PRO A 186 -14.64 0.55 -3.59
CA PRO A 186 -15.51 1.58 -3.02
C PRO A 186 -16.46 1.07 -1.92
N VAL A 187 -16.68 -0.24 -1.81
CA VAL A 187 -17.61 -0.87 -0.85
C VAL A 187 -16.88 -1.45 0.34
N SER A 188 -15.87 -2.29 0.09
CA SER A 188 -15.16 -3.00 1.15
C SER A 188 -13.97 -2.23 1.71
N GLY A 189 -13.48 -1.20 1.02
CA GLY A 189 -12.26 -0.47 1.41
C GLY A 189 -10.96 -1.25 1.23
N MET A 190 -11.02 -2.52 0.82
CA MET A 190 -9.81 -3.32 0.60
C MET A 190 -9.16 -3.00 -0.74
N LEU A 191 -7.83 -3.16 -0.81
CA LEU A 191 -7.10 -3.04 -2.08
C LEU A 191 -7.63 -4.07 -3.08
N ALA A 192 -8.24 -3.61 -4.14
CA ALA A 192 -8.91 -4.45 -5.12
C ALA A 192 -8.29 -4.39 -6.52
N MET A 193 -7.51 -3.34 -6.84
CA MET A 193 -6.83 -3.23 -8.13
C MET A 193 -5.39 -3.70 -8.04
N ARG A 194 -4.92 -4.31 -9.11
CA ARG A 194 -3.55 -4.83 -9.27
C ARG A 194 -2.76 -3.93 -10.21
N VAL A 195 -1.50 -3.70 -9.89
CA VAL A 195 -0.57 -2.95 -10.73
C VAL A 195 0.63 -3.84 -11.02
N SER A 196 1.09 -3.87 -12.28
CA SER A 196 2.29 -4.61 -12.65
C SER A 196 3.50 -4.11 -11.87
N ALA A 197 4.27 -5.02 -11.28
CA ALA A 197 5.48 -4.67 -10.54
C ALA A 197 6.51 -3.94 -11.42
N ASP A 198 6.55 -4.22 -12.71
CA ASP A 198 7.46 -3.57 -13.65
C ASP A 198 6.98 -2.16 -14.05
N ALA A 199 5.71 -1.83 -13.79
CA ALA A 199 5.17 -0.48 -13.97
C ALA A 199 5.43 0.43 -12.77
N VAL A 200 5.64 -0.13 -11.57
CA VAL A 200 5.86 0.64 -10.35
C VAL A 200 7.33 1.04 -10.22
N ARG A 201 7.57 2.30 -9.88
CA ARG A 201 8.90 2.89 -9.66
C ARG A 201 9.25 3.01 -8.18
N SER A 202 8.27 3.37 -7.37
CA SER A 202 8.41 3.38 -5.91
C SER A 202 7.11 3.04 -5.22
N ILE A 203 7.22 2.52 -4.00
CA ILE A 203 6.12 2.27 -3.09
C ILE A 203 6.46 2.97 -1.79
N ASP A 204 5.59 3.87 -1.36
CA ASP A 204 5.67 4.51 -0.06
C ASP A 204 4.69 3.84 0.89
N ILE A 205 5.17 3.42 2.05
CA ILE A 205 4.38 2.83 3.12
C ILE A 205 4.51 3.74 4.33
N GLU A 206 3.41 4.35 4.75
CA GLU A 206 3.36 5.25 5.90
C GLU A 206 2.46 4.66 6.97
N SER A 207 3.04 4.24 8.08
CA SER A 207 2.32 3.55 9.16
C SER A 207 1.76 4.50 10.21
N THR A 208 2.49 5.58 10.51
CA THR A 208 2.14 6.61 11.49
C THR A 208 2.68 7.97 11.07
N ARG A 209 2.18 9.05 11.69
CA ARG A 209 2.59 10.43 11.40
C ARG A 209 2.42 10.86 9.94
N TYR A 210 1.59 10.14 9.17
CA TYR A 210 1.37 10.54 7.78
C TYR A 210 0.61 11.87 7.68
N PRO A 211 0.92 12.66 6.63
CA PRO A 211 0.41 14.01 6.45
C PRO A 211 -1.12 14.11 6.43
N VAL A 212 -1.67 15.30 6.70
CA VAL A 212 -3.13 15.53 6.73
C VAL A 212 -3.81 15.44 5.36
N GLU A 213 -3.04 15.48 4.27
CA GLU A 213 -3.56 15.23 2.93
C GLU A 213 -4.17 13.83 2.78
N PHE A 214 -3.62 12.85 3.49
CA PHE A 214 -4.15 11.50 3.52
C PHE A 214 -5.27 11.41 4.55
N GLY A 215 -6.51 11.44 4.06
CA GLY A 215 -7.73 11.29 4.85
C GLY A 215 -8.26 9.86 4.83
N ARG A 216 -9.36 9.63 5.56
CA ARG A 216 -10.18 8.42 5.51
C ARG A 216 -9.40 7.12 5.64
N SER A 217 -8.41 7.14 6.52
CA SER A 217 -7.55 5.99 6.84
C SER A 217 -7.14 6.03 8.30
N THR A 218 -7.24 4.91 9.01
CA THR A 218 -6.72 4.71 10.36
C THR A 218 -5.56 3.73 10.38
N GLY A 219 -5.40 2.95 9.31
CA GLY A 219 -4.38 1.91 9.16
C GLY A 219 -3.01 2.42 8.76
N GLY A 220 -2.97 3.33 7.84
CA GLY A 220 -1.78 3.84 7.17
C GLY A 220 -2.03 4.12 5.70
N VAL A 221 -0.98 4.41 4.97
CA VAL A 221 -1.03 4.71 3.53
C VAL A 221 -0.06 3.83 2.78
N VAL A 222 -0.48 3.29 1.65
CA VAL A 222 0.38 2.66 0.65
C VAL A 222 0.20 3.40 -0.66
N ALA A 223 1.23 4.09 -1.11
CA ALA A 223 1.19 4.83 -2.35
C ALA A 223 2.12 4.18 -3.40
N PHE A 224 1.53 3.76 -4.50
CA PHE A 224 2.24 3.23 -5.66
C PHE A 224 2.45 4.36 -6.67
N TYR A 225 3.70 4.64 -6.98
CA TYR A 225 4.08 5.58 -8.02
C TYR A 225 4.58 4.83 -9.24
N THR A 226 4.04 5.15 -10.41
CA THR A 226 4.30 4.40 -11.64
C THR A 226 5.22 5.13 -12.59
N GLY A 227 5.78 4.41 -13.55
CA GLY A 227 6.70 4.96 -14.54
C GLY A 227 6.03 5.87 -15.58
N MET A 228 6.84 6.73 -16.20
CA MET A 228 6.49 7.52 -17.37
C MET A 228 7.59 7.35 -18.44
N GLY A 229 7.27 7.68 -19.68
CA GLY A 229 8.24 7.73 -20.77
C GLY A 229 9.16 8.94 -20.68
N ASP A 230 10.28 8.86 -21.39
CA ASP A 230 11.19 9.96 -21.63
C ASP A 230 11.48 10.10 -23.14
N ASN A 231 12.50 10.86 -23.52
CA ASN A 231 12.86 11.06 -24.95
C ASN A 231 13.51 9.84 -25.62
N LYS A 232 13.55 8.68 -24.94
CA LYS A 232 14.07 7.43 -25.46
C LYS A 232 13.01 6.36 -25.42
N PHE A 233 12.86 5.60 -26.49
CA PHE A 233 12.07 4.39 -26.46
C PHE A 233 12.74 3.34 -25.61
N ARG A 234 11.98 2.74 -24.69
CA ARG A 234 12.43 1.67 -23.80
C ARG A 234 11.46 0.52 -23.87
N PHE A 235 12.02 -0.67 -23.91
CA PHE A 235 11.28 -1.92 -23.85
C PHE A 235 11.88 -2.79 -22.77
N ASN A 236 11.03 -3.34 -21.91
CA ASN A 236 11.44 -4.30 -20.90
C ASN A 236 10.47 -5.48 -20.91
N ALA A 237 11.00 -6.68 -20.80
CA ALA A 237 10.22 -7.91 -20.74
C ALA A 237 10.79 -8.83 -19.66
N THR A 238 9.92 -9.26 -18.73
CA THR A 238 10.34 -10.04 -17.55
C THR A 238 9.40 -11.21 -17.28
N ASN A 239 9.84 -12.13 -16.42
CA ASN A 239 9.05 -13.26 -15.91
C ASN A 239 8.51 -14.23 -16.97
N PHE A 240 9.23 -14.45 -18.06
CA PHE A 240 8.86 -15.41 -19.11
C PHE A 240 9.24 -16.87 -18.77
N ILE A 241 9.65 -17.14 -17.54
CA ILE A 241 9.91 -18.51 -17.05
C ILE A 241 8.80 -18.85 -16.06
N PRO A 242 8.08 -19.97 -16.24
CA PRO A 242 7.08 -20.40 -15.27
C PRO A 242 7.73 -20.85 -13.96
N SER A 243 7.00 -20.76 -12.86
CA SER A 243 7.38 -21.33 -11.59
C SER A 243 6.83 -22.75 -11.43
N PHE A 244 7.54 -23.55 -10.62
CA PHE A 244 7.18 -24.93 -10.30
C PHE A 244 7.16 -25.13 -8.79
N HIS A 245 6.18 -25.87 -8.32
CA HIS A 245 5.96 -26.16 -6.92
C HIS A 245 6.18 -27.65 -6.63
N ASP A 246 6.87 -27.96 -5.54
CA ASP A 246 6.99 -29.31 -5.04
C ASP A 246 6.00 -29.55 -3.89
N ILE A 247 4.79 -29.93 -4.27
CA ILE A 247 3.73 -30.38 -3.38
C ILE A 247 3.25 -31.73 -3.90
N ASN A 248 3.70 -32.83 -3.29
CA ASN A 248 3.40 -34.17 -3.76
C ASN A 248 3.87 -34.41 -5.23
N GLY A 249 5.13 -34.04 -5.50
CA GLY A 249 5.77 -34.02 -6.81
C GLY A 249 5.80 -32.64 -7.45
N ILE A 250 6.71 -32.49 -8.43
CA ILE A 250 6.90 -31.20 -9.14
C ILE A 250 5.70 -30.93 -10.01
N ARG A 251 5.08 -29.77 -9.81
CA ARG A 251 3.90 -29.31 -10.55
C ARG A 251 4.12 -27.89 -11.07
N PHE A 252 3.47 -27.57 -12.18
CA PHE A 252 3.34 -26.20 -12.62
C PHE A 252 2.62 -25.37 -11.52
N ASP A 253 3.14 -24.18 -11.23
CA ASP A 253 2.59 -23.26 -10.25
C ASP A 253 2.01 -22.03 -10.95
N LYS A 254 2.88 -21.16 -11.50
CA LYS A 254 2.46 -19.89 -12.08
C LYS A 254 3.26 -19.53 -13.32
N TYR A 255 2.61 -18.73 -14.16
CA TYR A 255 3.25 -18.02 -15.26
C TYR A 255 2.78 -16.57 -15.31
N VAL A 256 3.70 -15.60 -15.12
CA VAL A 256 3.37 -14.18 -14.95
C VAL A 256 4.24 -13.30 -15.87
N PRO A 257 4.08 -13.39 -17.19
CA PRO A 257 4.83 -12.53 -18.12
C PRO A 257 4.45 -11.05 -17.94
N ARG A 258 5.47 -10.18 -17.99
CA ARG A 258 5.34 -8.74 -17.89
C ARG A 258 6.07 -8.07 -19.02
N ILE A 259 5.44 -7.03 -19.57
CA ILE A 259 6.02 -6.21 -20.63
C ILE A 259 5.78 -4.76 -20.29
N THR A 260 6.82 -3.93 -20.44
CA THR A 260 6.66 -2.47 -20.41
C THR A 260 7.23 -1.84 -21.65
N PHE A 261 6.55 -0.84 -22.16
CA PHE A 261 6.98 -0.05 -23.29
C PHE A 261 6.75 1.43 -23.03
N SER A 262 7.75 2.28 -23.27
CA SER A 262 7.65 3.72 -23.03
C SER A 262 8.51 4.50 -24.01
N GLY A 263 8.18 5.79 -24.17
CA GLY A 263 8.95 6.66 -25.05
C GLY A 263 8.26 7.98 -25.34
N PRO A 264 8.84 8.80 -26.25
CA PRO A 264 8.23 10.05 -26.66
C PRO A 264 7.09 9.83 -27.65
N ILE A 265 5.96 10.50 -27.45
CA ILE A 265 4.96 10.79 -28.48
C ILE A 265 5.49 11.93 -29.32
N GLN A 266 5.96 12.99 -28.66
CA GLN A 266 6.68 14.10 -29.24
C GLN A 266 7.85 14.42 -28.30
N ARG A 267 9.07 14.42 -28.81
CA ARG A 267 10.28 14.72 -27.99
C ARG A 267 10.16 16.06 -27.31
N ASP A 268 10.61 16.11 -26.04
CA ASP A 268 10.65 17.28 -25.18
C ASP A 268 9.26 17.90 -24.89
N HIS A 269 8.14 17.17 -25.21
CA HIS A 269 6.81 17.72 -25.07
C HIS A 269 5.76 16.70 -24.61
N ALA A 270 5.79 15.48 -25.13
CA ALA A 270 4.78 14.47 -24.79
C ALA A 270 5.37 13.06 -24.77
N TRP A 271 4.99 12.29 -23.76
CA TRP A 271 5.50 10.93 -23.53
C TRP A 271 4.36 9.98 -23.15
N PHE A 272 4.63 8.69 -23.35
CA PHE A 272 3.74 7.62 -22.94
C PHE A 272 4.50 6.53 -22.21
N PHE A 273 3.75 5.76 -21.44
CA PHE A 273 4.16 4.52 -20.77
C PHE A 273 3.02 3.51 -20.87
N ASP A 274 3.37 2.24 -21.14
CA ASP A 274 2.44 1.11 -21.11
C ASP A 274 3.07 -0.04 -20.33
N GLY A 275 2.31 -0.62 -19.39
CA GLY A 275 2.74 -1.74 -18.55
C GLY A 275 1.68 -2.82 -18.49
N LEU A 276 1.95 -3.93 -19.18
CA LEU A 276 1.08 -5.11 -19.24
C LEU A 276 1.61 -6.23 -18.34
N GLU A 277 0.73 -6.84 -17.57
CA GLU A 277 0.97 -8.07 -16.81
C GLU A 277 -0.19 -9.03 -17.02
N THR A 278 0.13 -10.30 -17.25
CA THR A 278 -0.86 -11.39 -17.20
C THR A 278 -0.37 -12.45 -16.23
N GLU A 279 -1.29 -13.12 -15.54
CA GLU A 279 -0.99 -14.22 -14.64
C GLU A 279 -1.88 -15.39 -14.92
N TYR A 280 -1.27 -16.55 -15.14
CA TYR A 280 -1.92 -17.84 -15.06
C TYR A 280 -1.40 -18.56 -13.81
N ASP A 281 -2.28 -18.86 -12.86
CA ASP A 281 -1.96 -19.46 -11.55
C ASP A 281 -2.70 -20.79 -11.41
N SER A 282 -1.99 -21.86 -11.04
CA SER A 282 -2.55 -23.21 -10.85
C SER A 282 -2.45 -23.59 -9.39
N ILE A 283 -3.48 -23.25 -8.61
CA ILE A 283 -3.59 -23.63 -7.20
C ILE A 283 -3.89 -25.12 -7.09
N TYR A 284 -3.05 -25.86 -6.38
CA TYR A 284 -3.19 -27.29 -6.14
C TYR A 284 -3.39 -27.60 -4.66
N ILE A 285 -4.44 -28.34 -4.33
CA ILE A 285 -4.79 -28.74 -2.95
C ILE A 285 -4.58 -30.26 -2.84
N LYS A 286 -3.52 -30.68 -2.15
CA LYS A 286 -3.11 -32.09 -2.03
C LYS A 286 -4.10 -32.94 -1.24
N GLU A 287 -4.86 -32.33 -0.34
CA GLU A 287 -5.83 -32.99 0.54
C GLU A 287 -7.13 -33.38 -0.20
N LEU A 288 -7.37 -32.83 -1.38
CA LEU A 288 -8.56 -33.12 -2.18
C LEU A 288 -8.32 -34.25 -3.18
N PRO A 289 -9.38 -34.96 -3.62
CA PRO A 289 -9.27 -36.02 -4.61
C PRO A 289 -8.67 -35.56 -5.94
N SER A 290 -7.86 -36.39 -6.56
CA SER A 290 -7.26 -36.13 -7.88
C SER A 290 -8.34 -35.87 -8.92
N GLY A 291 -8.13 -34.83 -9.76
CA GLY A 291 -9.07 -34.37 -10.75
C GLY A 291 -10.09 -33.33 -10.26
N ALA A 292 -10.22 -33.14 -8.91
CA ALA A 292 -11.08 -32.15 -8.29
C ALA A 292 -10.31 -31.28 -7.25
N ASN A 293 -9.00 -31.15 -7.43
CA ASN A 293 -8.08 -30.55 -6.47
C ASN A 293 -7.25 -29.39 -7.01
N THR A 294 -7.66 -28.82 -8.13
CA THR A 294 -6.96 -27.69 -8.77
C THR A 294 -7.91 -26.54 -9.08
N ASN A 295 -7.38 -25.33 -9.01
CA ASN A 295 -8.03 -24.13 -9.54
C ASN A 295 -7.04 -23.40 -10.45
N ASN A 296 -7.40 -23.26 -11.73
CA ASN A 296 -6.60 -22.53 -12.72
C ASN A 296 -7.22 -21.16 -12.92
N LEU A 297 -6.65 -20.13 -12.30
CA LEU A 297 -7.15 -18.78 -12.43
C LEU A 297 -6.30 -17.95 -13.41
N ILE A 298 -6.92 -16.93 -13.96
CA ILE A 298 -6.30 -15.97 -14.88
C ILE A 298 -6.51 -14.57 -14.31
N ARG A 299 -5.47 -13.74 -14.37
CA ARG A 299 -5.52 -12.31 -14.04
C ARG A 299 -4.84 -11.51 -15.13
N GLY A 300 -5.40 -10.34 -15.44
CA GLY A 300 -4.82 -9.35 -16.32
C GLY A 300 -4.70 -8.00 -15.63
N SER A 301 -3.64 -7.27 -15.92
CA SER A 301 -3.45 -5.86 -15.52
C SER A 301 -2.76 -5.11 -16.65
N ASN A 302 -3.34 -3.99 -17.06
CA ASN A 302 -2.71 -3.08 -18.02
C ASN A 302 -2.81 -1.66 -17.51
N LEU A 303 -1.67 -0.96 -17.45
CA LEU A 303 -1.58 0.45 -17.12
C LEU A 303 -1.01 1.22 -18.31
N ILE A 304 -1.82 2.11 -18.86
CA ILE A 304 -1.40 3.06 -19.89
C ILE A 304 -1.33 4.44 -19.26
N ARG A 305 -0.25 5.19 -19.51
CA ARG A 305 -0.09 6.58 -19.06
C ARG A 305 0.39 7.47 -20.19
N ALA A 306 0.02 8.74 -20.12
CA ALA A 306 0.55 9.79 -20.98
C ALA A 306 0.76 11.07 -20.19
N GLN A 307 1.75 11.85 -20.61
CA GLN A 307 2.04 13.18 -20.09
C GLN A 307 2.29 14.12 -21.27
N VAL A 308 1.79 15.33 -21.14
CA VAL A 308 2.01 16.42 -22.11
C VAL A 308 2.36 17.70 -21.33
N ASP A 309 3.47 18.31 -21.68
CA ASP A 309 3.86 19.62 -21.17
C ASP A 309 3.20 20.68 -22.07
N LEU A 310 1.98 21.11 -21.67
CA LEU A 310 1.18 22.08 -22.43
C LEU A 310 1.89 23.43 -22.56
N THR A 311 2.54 23.84 -21.49
CA THR A 311 3.42 25.01 -21.41
C THR A 311 4.51 24.74 -20.36
N PRO A 312 5.59 25.54 -20.29
CA PRO A 312 6.56 25.40 -19.19
C PRO A 312 5.98 25.53 -17.78
N ALA A 313 4.77 26.05 -17.66
CA ALA A 313 4.08 26.25 -16.37
C ALA A 313 2.90 25.28 -16.17
N ASN A 314 2.56 24.46 -17.17
CA ASN A 314 1.40 23.58 -17.11
C ASN A 314 1.70 22.20 -17.69
N ILE A 315 1.57 21.18 -16.85
CA ILE A 315 1.81 19.77 -17.18
C ILE A 315 0.50 19.01 -16.99
N LEU A 316 0.03 18.39 -18.05
CA LEU A 316 -1.14 17.51 -18.04
C LEU A 316 -0.68 16.07 -18.12
N SER A 317 -1.10 15.24 -17.16
CA SER A 317 -0.85 13.80 -17.17
C SER A 317 -2.13 13.02 -16.97
N GLY A 318 -2.14 11.78 -17.39
CA GLY A 318 -3.30 10.91 -17.18
C GLY A 318 -2.94 9.45 -17.38
N GLY A 319 -3.85 8.58 -16.95
CA GLY A 319 -3.65 7.15 -17.07
C GLY A 319 -4.97 6.39 -17.11
N PHE A 320 -4.84 5.13 -17.48
CA PHE A 320 -5.92 4.16 -17.49
C PHE A 320 -5.38 2.82 -16.97
N LEU A 321 -5.84 2.41 -15.78
CA LEU A 321 -5.56 1.08 -15.24
C LEU A 321 -6.76 0.19 -15.50
N PHE A 322 -6.54 -0.96 -16.12
CA PHE A 322 -7.52 -2.02 -16.33
C PHE A 322 -7.10 -3.30 -15.63
N ASN A 323 -8.05 -3.96 -14.99
CA ASN A 323 -7.85 -5.28 -14.37
C ASN A 323 -8.98 -6.23 -14.74
N ASP A 324 -8.62 -7.49 -14.96
CA ASP A 324 -9.51 -8.61 -15.16
C ASP A 324 -9.09 -9.79 -14.28
N TYR A 325 -10.07 -10.47 -13.70
CA TYR A 325 -9.86 -11.66 -12.87
C TYR A 325 -10.91 -12.70 -13.18
N HIS A 326 -10.46 -13.90 -13.47
CA HIS A 326 -11.31 -15.05 -13.71
C HIS A 326 -10.82 -16.25 -12.90
N SER A 327 -11.70 -16.83 -12.07
CA SER A 327 -11.43 -18.04 -11.28
C SER A 327 -12.56 -19.03 -11.43
N PRO A 328 -12.34 -20.22 -11.99
CA PRO A 328 -13.38 -21.25 -12.10
C PRO A 328 -13.76 -21.89 -10.78
N TYR A 329 -12.87 -21.90 -9.77
CA TYR A 329 -13.09 -22.55 -8.46
C TYR A 329 -12.57 -21.63 -7.32
N ASP A 330 -13.11 -20.40 -7.27
CA ASP A 330 -12.72 -19.43 -6.26
C ASP A 330 -13.07 -19.92 -4.85
N GLY A 331 -12.11 -19.81 -3.91
CA GLY A 331 -12.25 -20.31 -2.55
C GLY A 331 -11.96 -21.79 -2.35
N ILE A 332 -11.37 -22.51 -3.33
CA ILE A 332 -10.95 -23.91 -3.14
C ILE A 332 -9.94 -24.02 -1.99
N SER A 333 -10.17 -24.97 -1.09
CA SER A 333 -9.28 -25.25 0.04
C SER A 333 -9.42 -26.71 0.49
N ALA A 334 -8.58 -27.15 1.42
CA ALA A 334 -8.69 -28.49 2.03
C ALA A 334 -10.07 -28.73 2.68
N LEU A 335 -10.78 -27.69 3.10
CA LEU A 335 -12.12 -27.76 3.71
C LEU A 335 -13.25 -27.36 2.74
N THR A 336 -12.92 -26.93 1.52
CA THR A 336 -13.88 -26.47 0.50
C THR A 336 -13.52 -27.09 -0.86
N PRO A 337 -14.05 -28.28 -1.18
CA PRO A 337 -13.83 -28.94 -2.47
C PRO A 337 -14.36 -28.12 -3.64
N GLN A 338 -13.86 -28.37 -4.86
CA GLN A 338 -14.26 -27.66 -6.10
C GLN A 338 -15.77 -27.47 -6.24
N GLN A 339 -16.57 -28.50 -5.94
CA GLN A 339 -18.03 -28.44 -6.04
C GLN A 339 -18.66 -27.37 -5.14
N SER A 340 -18.04 -27.15 -3.97
CA SER A 340 -18.53 -26.19 -2.94
C SER A 340 -17.96 -24.77 -3.14
N THR A 341 -17.26 -24.54 -4.24
CA THR A 341 -16.70 -23.25 -4.60
C THR A 341 -17.61 -22.44 -5.51
N THR A 342 -17.15 -21.26 -5.89
CA THR A 342 -17.82 -20.41 -6.87
C THR A 342 -16.98 -20.22 -8.13
N LYS A 343 -17.61 -19.98 -9.26
CA LYS A 343 -17.00 -19.30 -10.38
C LYS A 343 -17.02 -17.81 -10.07
N ARG A 344 -15.88 -17.11 -10.19
CA ARG A 344 -15.80 -15.67 -9.95
C ARG A 344 -15.19 -14.94 -11.13
N ASP A 345 -15.84 -13.83 -11.50
CA ASP A 345 -15.40 -12.92 -12.53
C ASP A 345 -15.39 -11.49 -11.96
N THR A 346 -14.22 -10.81 -12.02
CA THR A 346 -14.09 -9.41 -11.55
C THR A 346 -13.45 -8.57 -12.64
N VAL A 347 -14.04 -7.43 -12.95
CA VAL A 347 -13.48 -6.42 -13.85
C VAL A 347 -13.40 -5.10 -13.12
N ALA A 348 -12.24 -4.46 -13.18
CA ALA A 348 -12.03 -3.15 -12.59
C ALA A 348 -11.26 -2.23 -13.54
N TRP A 349 -11.55 -0.93 -13.48
CA TRP A 349 -10.82 0.07 -14.26
C TRP A 349 -10.83 1.44 -13.59
N LEU A 350 -9.73 2.19 -13.84
CA LEU A 350 -9.49 3.53 -13.35
C LEU A 350 -8.89 4.40 -14.45
N PRO A 351 -9.67 5.18 -15.21
CA PRO A 351 -9.20 6.38 -15.90
C PRO A 351 -8.98 7.51 -14.91
N TYR A 352 -7.88 8.22 -15.07
CA TYR A 352 -7.59 9.42 -14.30
C TYR A 352 -6.84 10.46 -15.12
N VAL A 353 -6.97 11.73 -14.69
CA VAL A 353 -6.26 12.86 -15.26
C VAL A 353 -5.79 13.77 -14.12
N ARG A 354 -4.62 14.36 -14.28
CA ARG A 354 -4.00 15.27 -13.33
C ARG A 354 -3.39 16.45 -14.09
N ASP A 355 -3.63 17.65 -13.59
CA ASP A 355 -3.04 18.88 -14.07
C ASP A 355 -2.17 19.52 -12.98
N GLN A 356 -0.99 19.97 -13.36
CA GLN A 356 -0.09 20.76 -12.53
C GLN A 356 0.09 22.13 -13.15
N HIS A 357 -0.28 23.18 -12.42
CA HIS A 357 -0.15 24.56 -12.87
C HIS A 357 0.74 25.38 -11.93
N SER A 358 1.88 25.85 -12.44
CA SER A 358 2.82 26.72 -11.72
C SER A 358 2.51 28.18 -11.98
N PHE A 359 2.15 28.93 -10.94
CA PHE A 359 1.86 30.38 -11.04
C PHE A 359 3.14 31.23 -10.99
N HIS A 360 3.14 32.36 -11.66
CA HIS A 360 4.27 33.32 -11.66
C HIS A 360 4.69 33.78 -10.25
N GLY A 361 3.78 33.75 -9.29
CA GLY A 361 4.06 34.08 -7.88
C GLY A 361 4.75 32.95 -7.08
N GLY A 362 5.06 31.82 -7.74
CA GLY A 362 5.72 30.65 -7.14
C GLY A 362 4.74 29.74 -6.37
N ALA A 363 3.42 29.89 -6.51
CA ALA A 363 2.46 28.88 -6.08
C ALA A 363 2.36 27.74 -7.10
N LEU A 364 2.06 26.52 -6.65
CA LEU A 364 1.75 25.37 -7.50
C LEU A 364 0.34 24.87 -7.14
N LEU A 365 -0.50 24.71 -8.15
CA LEU A 365 -1.81 24.08 -8.03
C LEU A 365 -1.75 22.71 -8.75
N GLU A 366 -2.11 21.67 -8.03
CA GLU A 366 -2.36 20.36 -8.59
C GLU A 366 -3.84 20.06 -8.51
N THR A 367 -4.42 19.56 -9.59
CA THR A 367 -5.81 19.10 -9.62
C THR A 367 -5.87 17.71 -10.22
N GLY A 368 -6.76 16.88 -9.72
CA GLY A 368 -6.95 15.53 -10.19
C GLY A 368 -8.40 15.14 -10.28
N PHE A 369 -8.71 14.30 -11.26
CA PHE A 369 -10.00 13.63 -11.39
C PHE A 369 -9.80 12.19 -11.83
N GLY A 370 -10.44 11.25 -11.12
CA GLY A 370 -10.38 9.83 -11.41
C GLY A 370 -11.72 9.13 -11.20
N VAL A 371 -11.92 8.00 -11.88
CA VAL A 371 -13.14 7.18 -11.75
C VAL A 371 -12.77 5.73 -11.60
N VAL A 372 -12.91 5.18 -10.38
CA VAL A 372 -12.79 3.75 -10.14
C VAL A 372 -14.12 3.07 -10.38
N ARG A 373 -14.12 1.98 -11.15
CA ARG A 373 -15.29 1.11 -11.32
C ARG A 373 -14.93 -0.34 -11.11
N PHE A 374 -15.80 -1.03 -10.37
CA PHE A 374 -15.73 -2.46 -10.13
C PHE A 374 -17.02 -3.13 -10.55
N ARG A 375 -16.87 -4.27 -11.22
CA ARG A 375 -17.90 -5.29 -11.34
C ARG A 375 -17.34 -6.56 -10.74
N ASP A 376 -18.00 -7.10 -9.73
CA ASP A 376 -17.66 -8.37 -9.09
C ASP A 376 -18.86 -9.30 -9.16
N GLY A 377 -18.67 -10.49 -9.70
CA GLY A 377 -19.71 -11.49 -9.80
C GLY A 377 -19.20 -12.86 -9.44
N TYR A 378 -20.00 -13.64 -8.68
CA TYR A 378 -19.74 -15.04 -8.41
C TYR A 378 -20.99 -15.87 -8.47
N GLU A 379 -20.83 -17.12 -8.91
CA GLU A 379 -21.89 -18.08 -9.13
C GLU A 379 -21.51 -19.44 -8.57
N PRO A 380 -22.45 -20.17 -7.92
CA PRO A 380 -22.25 -21.55 -7.47
C PRO A 380 -21.89 -22.48 -8.63
N ARG A 381 -21.21 -23.60 -8.34
CA ARG A 381 -20.82 -24.60 -9.36
C ARG A 381 -21.93 -25.60 -9.69
N GLY A 382 -23.12 -25.41 -9.15
CA GLY A 382 -24.27 -26.28 -9.39
C GLY A 382 -25.48 -25.89 -8.54
N THR A 383 -26.41 -26.82 -8.33
CA THR A 383 -27.69 -26.59 -7.62
C THR A 383 -27.92 -27.56 -6.47
N LEU A 384 -26.92 -28.36 -6.09
CA LEU A 384 -27.03 -29.28 -4.94
C LEU A 384 -27.12 -28.47 -3.64
N PRO A 385 -27.80 -28.99 -2.62
CA PRO A 385 -27.81 -28.37 -1.31
C PRO A 385 -26.40 -28.11 -0.79
N TYR A 386 -26.21 -26.99 -0.10
CA TYR A 386 -24.92 -26.66 0.52
C TYR A 386 -24.90 -27.16 1.95
N ASP A 387 -24.08 -28.20 2.17
CA ASP A 387 -23.98 -28.91 3.44
C ASP A 387 -22.61 -28.60 4.07
N LEU A 388 -22.62 -28.17 5.33
CA LEU A 388 -21.46 -27.92 6.15
C LEU A 388 -21.33 -29.03 7.20
N THR A 389 -20.34 -29.90 7.05
CA THR A 389 -19.98 -30.90 8.06
C THR A 389 -18.88 -30.36 8.98
N PRO A 390 -18.56 -31.04 10.10
CA PRO A 390 -17.39 -30.69 10.92
C PRO A 390 -16.05 -30.81 10.18
N GLU A 391 -15.97 -31.60 9.10
CA GLU A 391 -14.74 -31.84 8.36
C GLU A 391 -14.58 -30.90 7.16
N LEU A 392 -15.59 -30.79 6.30
CA LEU A 392 -15.54 -29.98 5.07
C LEU A 392 -16.94 -29.64 4.55
N SER A 393 -17.02 -28.78 3.53
CA SER A 393 -18.27 -28.45 2.85
C SER A 393 -18.58 -29.43 1.71
N HIS A 394 -19.89 -29.63 1.45
CA HIS A 394 -20.38 -30.44 0.33
C HIS A 394 -21.44 -29.68 -0.46
N GLY A 395 -21.77 -30.18 -1.66
CA GLY A 395 -22.78 -29.56 -2.52
C GLY A 395 -22.30 -28.28 -3.17
N SER A 396 -23.22 -27.48 -3.62
CA SER A 396 -22.94 -26.22 -4.35
C SER A 396 -23.02 -25.05 -3.41
N TYR A 397 -22.11 -24.08 -3.52
CA TYR A 397 -22.11 -22.89 -2.68
C TYR A 397 -23.51 -22.24 -2.69
N PHE A 398 -23.95 -21.74 -1.55
CA PHE A 398 -25.33 -21.33 -1.33
C PHE A 398 -25.70 -19.95 -1.89
N GLU A 399 -24.73 -19.11 -2.27
CA GLU A 399 -24.95 -17.71 -2.68
C GLU A 399 -24.41 -17.44 -4.07
N SER A 400 -25.18 -16.73 -4.89
CA SER A 400 -24.70 -16.03 -6.08
C SER A 400 -24.85 -14.53 -5.88
N ALA A 401 -23.91 -13.76 -6.41
CA ALA A 401 -23.98 -12.31 -6.35
C ALA A 401 -23.43 -11.65 -7.61
N VAL A 402 -24.00 -10.51 -7.95
CA VAL A 402 -23.44 -9.55 -8.89
C VAL A 402 -23.50 -8.18 -8.26
N SER A 403 -22.35 -7.53 -8.16
CA SER A 403 -22.24 -6.18 -7.63
C SER A 403 -21.54 -5.24 -8.60
N HIS A 404 -21.95 -3.99 -8.58
CA HIS A 404 -21.31 -2.90 -9.30
C HIS A 404 -21.03 -1.77 -8.31
N SER A 405 -19.80 -1.29 -8.29
CA SER A 405 -19.46 -0.12 -7.50
C SER A 405 -18.62 0.86 -8.29
N ARG A 406 -18.71 2.12 -7.94
CA ARG A 406 -17.90 3.19 -8.53
C ARG A 406 -17.55 4.23 -7.47
N ARG A 407 -16.38 4.84 -7.63
CA ARG A 407 -15.96 6.06 -6.96
C ARG A 407 -15.57 7.07 -8.04
N GLU A 408 -16.13 8.24 -7.97
CA GLU A 408 -15.73 9.43 -8.73
C GLU A 408 -14.99 10.33 -7.76
N GLU A 409 -13.69 10.52 -7.97
CA GLU A 409 -12.80 11.25 -7.08
C GLU A 409 -12.32 12.52 -7.77
N ALA A 410 -12.41 13.65 -7.06
CA ALA A 410 -11.83 14.93 -7.48
C ALA A 410 -11.00 15.50 -6.34
N ASN A 411 -9.78 15.94 -6.62
CA ASN A 411 -8.89 16.54 -5.64
C ASN A 411 -8.21 17.80 -6.17
N ALA A 412 -7.83 18.69 -5.26
CA ALA A 412 -7.03 19.87 -5.57
C ALA A 412 -6.10 20.17 -4.41
N VAL A 413 -4.83 20.43 -4.71
CA VAL A 413 -3.79 20.77 -3.73
C VAL A 413 -3.10 22.06 -4.17
N LEU A 414 -3.05 23.04 -3.28
CA LEU A 414 -2.36 24.30 -3.50
C LEU A 414 -1.14 24.39 -2.59
N TYR A 415 0.03 24.44 -3.17
CA TYR A 415 1.31 24.71 -2.50
C TYR A 415 1.59 26.21 -2.59
N LEU A 416 1.78 26.83 -1.43
CA LEU A 416 2.08 28.27 -1.36
C LEU A 416 3.60 28.50 -1.41
N PRO A 417 4.04 29.68 -1.89
CA PRO A 417 5.45 30.02 -1.85
C PRO A 417 5.98 30.03 -0.42
N PRO A 418 7.23 29.54 -0.20
CA PRO A 418 7.84 29.54 1.12
C PRO A 418 7.85 30.94 1.74
N ARG A 419 7.56 31.03 3.04
CA ARG A 419 7.59 32.27 3.83
C ARG A 419 8.64 32.17 4.94
N SER A 420 9.42 33.21 5.13
CA SER A 420 10.38 33.32 6.23
C SER A 420 9.80 34.19 7.34
N TRP A 421 9.40 33.57 8.45
CA TRP A 421 8.88 34.18 9.66
C TRP A 421 9.17 33.27 10.85
N PHE A 422 10.11 33.64 11.75
CA PHE A 422 10.64 32.73 12.79
C PHE A 422 11.05 31.34 12.28
N GLY A 423 11.69 31.30 11.12
CA GLY A 423 12.02 30.08 10.39
C GLY A 423 11.44 30.11 8.99
N ARG A 424 11.47 28.95 8.31
CA ARG A 424 10.88 28.77 6.97
C ARG A 424 9.57 28.00 7.10
N HIS A 425 8.53 28.54 6.54
CA HIS A 425 7.19 27.94 6.46
C HIS A 425 6.88 27.54 5.03
N ASP A 426 6.56 26.27 4.81
CA ASP A 426 6.09 25.71 3.55
C ASP A 426 4.64 25.26 3.75
N LEU A 427 3.69 26.08 3.34
CA LEU A 427 2.26 25.88 3.53
C LEU A 427 1.65 25.13 2.34
N LYS A 428 0.85 24.10 2.61
CA LYS A 428 -0.03 23.47 1.62
C LYS A 428 -1.45 23.35 2.15
N THR A 429 -2.41 23.46 1.25
CA THR A 429 -3.84 23.26 1.53
C THR A 429 -4.48 22.48 0.40
N GLY A 430 -5.49 21.72 0.68
CA GLY A 430 -6.18 20.95 -0.36
C GLY A 430 -7.60 20.60 0.01
N ILE A 431 -8.30 20.12 -0.99
CA ILE A 431 -9.68 19.61 -0.90
C ILE A 431 -9.76 18.31 -1.67
N ASP A 432 -10.61 17.40 -1.23
CA ASP A 432 -10.99 16.19 -1.95
C ASP A 432 -12.50 15.94 -1.84
N LEU A 433 -13.07 15.38 -2.89
CA LEU A 433 -14.48 15.06 -3.01
C LEU A 433 -14.64 13.71 -3.70
N ASP A 434 -15.36 12.80 -3.04
CA ASP A 434 -15.70 11.49 -3.57
C ASP A 434 -17.22 11.34 -3.68
N HIS A 435 -17.66 10.80 -4.82
CA HIS A 435 -19.01 10.30 -4.98
C HIS A 435 -18.95 8.78 -5.19
N ILE A 436 -19.51 8.03 -4.26
CA ILE A 436 -19.51 6.58 -4.26
C ILE A 436 -20.92 6.07 -4.57
N ALA A 437 -21.03 5.12 -5.48
CA ALA A 437 -22.29 4.43 -5.79
C ALA A 437 -22.06 2.93 -5.79
N PHE A 438 -23.02 2.19 -5.22
CA PHE A 438 -22.98 0.74 -5.12
C PHE A 438 -24.35 0.13 -5.41
N THR A 439 -24.37 -0.92 -6.24
CA THR A 439 -25.54 -1.76 -6.50
C THR A 439 -25.19 -3.20 -6.20
N GLY A 440 -26.10 -3.91 -5.53
CA GLY A 440 -25.95 -5.33 -5.23
C GLY A 440 -27.20 -6.12 -5.57
N ASN A 441 -26.98 -7.33 -6.11
CA ASN A 441 -28.01 -8.34 -6.36
C ASN A 441 -27.50 -9.68 -5.80
N TYR A 442 -28.19 -10.21 -4.80
CA TYR A 442 -27.82 -11.43 -4.08
C TYR A 442 -28.94 -12.43 -4.12
N ASN A 443 -28.62 -13.67 -4.45
CA ASN A 443 -29.56 -14.78 -4.38
C ASN A 443 -28.96 -15.90 -3.51
N ARG A 444 -29.75 -16.43 -2.56
CA ARG A 444 -29.29 -17.39 -1.57
C ARG A 444 -30.15 -18.62 -1.49
N ALA A 445 -29.52 -19.77 -1.51
CA ALA A 445 -30.11 -21.08 -1.21
C ALA A 445 -29.96 -21.41 0.30
N PRO A 446 -30.71 -22.39 0.84
CA PRO A 446 -30.50 -22.84 2.21
C PRO A 446 -29.10 -23.40 2.46
N VAL A 447 -28.62 -23.24 3.72
CA VAL A 447 -27.38 -23.83 4.24
C VAL A 447 -27.75 -24.86 5.30
N ASN A 448 -27.30 -26.09 5.14
CA ASN A 448 -27.47 -27.16 6.10
C ASN A 448 -26.17 -27.32 6.91
N TYR A 449 -26.31 -27.41 8.22
CA TYR A 449 -25.24 -27.73 9.15
C TYR A 449 -25.44 -29.16 9.62
N LEU A 450 -24.51 -30.03 9.35
CA LEU A 450 -24.62 -31.46 9.64
C LEU A 450 -23.75 -31.84 10.85
N ARG A 451 -24.17 -32.87 11.57
CA ARG A 451 -23.33 -33.57 12.55
C ARG A 451 -22.32 -34.47 11.83
N GLU A 452 -21.39 -35.06 12.57
CA GLU A 452 -20.42 -35.99 12.05
C GLU A 452 -21.07 -37.23 11.39
N ASP A 453 -22.17 -37.71 11.92
CA ASP A 453 -22.95 -38.82 11.39
C ASP A 453 -23.78 -38.47 10.15
N GLY A 454 -23.68 -37.23 9.65
CA GLY A 454 -24.44 -36.74 8.49
C GLY A 454 -25.87 -36.28 8.80
N THR A 455 -26.35 -36.39 10.04
CA THR A 455 -27.69 -35.95 10.41
C THR A 455 -27.76 -34.43 10.47
N LEU A 456 -28.94 -33.86 10.08
CA LEU A 456 -29.14 -32.41 10.07
C LEU A 456 -29.19 -31.85 11.50
N LEU A 457 -28.31 -30.91 11.82
CA LEU A 457 -28.22 -30.23 13.08
C LEU A 457 -29.02 -28.93 13.08
N ARG A 458 -28.82 -28.15 12.03
CA ARG A 458 -29.42 -26.83 11.80
C ARG A 458 -29.57 -26.55 10.30
N GLN A 459 -30.64 -25.90 9.91
CA GLN A 459 -30.82 -25.35 8.58
C GLN A 459 -31.01 -23.84 8.68
N SER A 460 -30.24 -23.08 7.86
CA SER A 460 -30.44 -21.66 7.68
C SER A 460 -31.11 -21.39 6.35
N THR A 461 -32.20 -20.64 6.34
CA THR A 461 -32.92 -20.22 5.13
C THR A 461 -32.97 -18.71 5.04
N PHE A 462 -32.99 -18.18 3.82
CA PHE A 462 -32.91 -16.76 3.52
C PHE A 462 -34.11 -16.32 2.69
N PRO A 463 -34.75 -15.19 3.01
CA PRO A 463 -35.77 -14.62 2.16
C PRO A 463 -35.16 -14.07 0.89
N ALA A 464 -35.94 -13.99 -0.18
CA ALA A 464 -35.57 -13.33 -1.40
C ALA A 464 -35.30 -11.84 -1.14
N LEU A 465 -34.24 -11.32 -1.75
CA LEU A 465 -33.83 -9.92 -1.62
C LEU A 465 -33.99 -9.20 -2.96
N PRO A 466 -34.65 -8.04 -3.00
CA PRO A 466 -34.63 -7.21 -4.18
C PRO A 466 -33.22 -6.59 -4.37
N PRO A 467 -32.81 -6.34 -5.62
CA PRO A 467 -31.61 -5.55 -5.88
C PRO A 467 -31.72 -4.18 -5.20
N PHE A 468 -30.58 -3.67 -4.71
CA PHE A 468 -30.53 -2.39 -4.03
C PHE A 468 -29.42 -1.50 -4.55
N THR A 469 -29.57 -0.19 -4.35
CA THR A 469 -28.56 0.84 -4.69
C THR A 469 -28.32 1.72 -3.47
N ARG A 470 -27.06 2.08 -3.24
CA ARG A 470 -26.63 3.02 -2.19
C ARG A 470 -25.64 4.01 -2.77
N HIS A 471 -25.65 5.21 -2.19
CA HIS A 471 -24.75 6.31 -2.52
C HIS A 471 -24.10 6.83 -1.24
N ASN A 472 -22.93 7.40 -1.37
CA ASN A 472 -22.26 8.19 -0.34
C ASN A 472 -21.48 9.30 -1.02
N VAL A 473 -21.55 10.50 -0.46
CA VAL A 473 -20.68 11.62 -0.84
C VAL A 473 -19.76 11.89 0.34
N GLU A 474 -18.46 11.93 0.07
CA GLU A 474 -17.43 12.22 1.05
C GLU A 474 -16.69 13.49 0.62
N ALA A 475 -16.46 14.41 1.54
CA ALA A 475 -15.75 15.65 1.30
C ALA A 475 -14.67 15.85 2.36
N GLY A 476 -13.51 16.30 1.93
CA GLY A 476 -12.38 16.62 2.80
C GLY A 476 -11.75 17.96 2.47
N ALA A 477 -11.18 18.61 3.48
CA ALA A 477 -10.38 19.81 3.31
C ALA A 477 -9.27 19.83 4.37
N TYR A 478 -8.09 20.32 4.02
CA TYR A 478 -6.97 20.33 4.95
C TYR A 478 -6.04 21.51 4.75
N VAL A 479 -5.28 21.81 5.81
CA VAL A 479 -4.15 22.73 5.80
C VAL A 479 -3.01 22.14 6.60
N GLN A 480 -1.79 22.28 6.09
CA GLN A 480 -0.57 21.79 6.71
C GLN A 480 0.55 22.81 6.52
N ASP A 481 1.35 23.00 7.58
CA ASP A 481 2.55 23.81 7.54
C ASP A 481 3.78 22.92 7.83
N ARG A 482 4.81 23.09 7.06
CA ARG A 482 6.11 22.52 7.32
C ARG A 482 7.01 23.66 7.79
N TRP A 483 7.12 23.78 9.11
CA TRP A 483 7.87 24.84 9.77
C TRP A 483 9.27 24.39 10.16
N LEU A 484 10.26 24.75 9.33
CA LEU A 484 11.68 24.61 9.66
C LEU A 484 12.08 25.76 10.59
N MET A 485 12.03 25.51 11.90
CA MET A 485 12.29 26.50 12.94
C MET A 485 13.74 27.00 12.91
N HIS A 486 14.66 26.07 12.75
CA HIS A 486 16.07 26.32 12.51
C HIS A 486 16.71 25.07 11.87
N SER A 487 17.97 25.18 11.42
CA SER A 487 18.68 24.04 10.85
C SER A 487 18.61 22.81 11.77
N GLY A 488 17.98 21.75 11.27
CA GLY A 488 17.83 20.47 11.97
C GLY A 488 16.63 20.36 12.92
N LEU A 489 15.76 21.37 13.07
CA LEU A 489 14.51 21.25 13.84
C LEU A 489 13.30 21.61 12.95
N LEU A 490 12.52 20.61 12.62
CA LEU A 490 11.33 20.71 11.79
C LEU A 490 10.09 20.34 12.60
N PHE A 491 9.08 21.21 12.60
CA PHE A 491 7.76 20.95 13.17
C PHE A 491 6.71 20.99 12.06
N GLU A 492 5.84 19.99 12.01
CA GLU A 492 4.83 19.86 10.97
C GLU A 492 3.44 19.71 11.59
N PRO A 493 2.73 20.81 11.87
CA PRO A 493 1.33 20.81 12.28
C PRO A 493 0.41 20.78 11.08
N GLY A 494 -0.72 20.10 11.24
CA GLY A 494 -1.77 20.10 10.23
C GLY A 494 -3.13 19.78 10.83
N VAL A 495 -4.16 20.18 10.15
CA VAL A 495 -5.55 19.85 10.49
C VAL A 495 -6.32 19.50 9.21
N ARG A 496 -7.12 18.46 9.31
CA ARG A 496 -8.04 18.03 8.25
C ARG A 496 -9.46 18.03 8.79
N PHE A 497 -10.38 18.43 7.94
CA PHE A 497 -11.81 18.29 8.09
C PHE A 497 -12.33 17.26 7.11
N ASP A 498 -13.14 16.29 7.59
CA ASP A 498 -13.84 15.33 6.75
C ASP A 498 -15.35 15.35 7.08
N TRP A 499 -16.16 15.03 6.09
CA TRP A 499 -17.60 14.89 6.19
C TRP A 499 -18.09 13.84 5.18
N ASP A 500 -19.11 13.06 5.57
CA ASP A 500 -19.80 12.17 4.65
C ASP A 500 -21.33 12.28 4.77
N GLU A 501 -22.03 11.90 3.69
CA GLU A 501 -23.48 11.97 3.57
C GLU A 501 -24.21 10.94 4.46
N VAL A 502 -23.58 9.81 4.76
CA VAL A 502 -24.19 8.70 5.51
C VAL A 502 -24.28 9.04 6.99
N LEU A 503 -23.18 9.44 7.60
CA LEU A 503 -23.11 9.79 9.02
C LEU A 503 -23.51 11.23 9.29
N ARG A 504 -23.25 12.17 8.35
CA ARG A 504 -23.56 13.59 8.42
C ARG A 504 -22.95 14.29 9.64
N ARG A 505 -21.73 13.90 9.99
CA ARG A 505 -20.99 14.45 11.12
C ARG A 505 -19.71 15.11 10.67
N PRO A 506 -19.36 16.29 11.22
CA PRO A 506 -18.07 16.90 10.98
C PRO A 506 -16.98 16.18 11.78
N GLU A 507 -15.84 15.91 11.14
CA GLU A 507 -14.70 15.21 11.72
C GLU A 507 -13.45 16.05 11.56
N PHE A 508 -12.73 16.28 12.67
CA PHE A 508 -11.52 17.08 12.69
C PHE A 508 -10.33 16.20 13.09
N SER A 509 -9.34 16.16 12.23
CA SER A 509 -8.12 15.35 12.35
C SER A 509 -6.89 16.23 12.57
N PRO A 510 -6.63 16.73 13.79
CA PRO A 510 -5.38 17.40 14.09
C PRO A 510 -4.24 16.38 14.11
N ARG A 511 -3.12 16.75 13.48
CA ARG A 511 -1.89 15.94 13.42
C ARG A 511 -0.69 16.84 13.60
N PHE A 512 0.36 16.32 14.24
CA PHE A 512 1.64 17.00 14.31
C PHE A 512 2.78 15.98 14.31
N ALA A 513 3.88 16.40 13.70
CA ALA A 513 5.13 15.67 13.73
C ALA A 513 6.29 16.63 14.03
N LEU A 514 7.29 16.13 14.69
CA LEU A 514 8.51 16.85 15.07
C LEU A 514 9.71 15.99 14.66
N VAL A 515 10.68 16.62 14.01
CA VAL A 515 11.95 15.99 13.69
C VAL A 515 13.09 16.87 14.21
N TYR A 516 14.04 16.24 14.87
CA TYR A 516 15.27 16.87 15.30
C TYR A 516 16.49 16.12 14.75
N SER A 517 17.32 16.80 13.96
CA SER A 517 18.60 16.32 13.45
C SER A 517 19.74 17.24 13.89
N PRO A 518 20.51 16.87 14.92
CA PRO A 518 21.59 17.74 15.46
C PRO A 518 22.64 18.14 14.43
N SER A 519 22.83 17.31 13.42
CA SER A 519 23.86 17.52 12.37
C SER A 519 23.35 18.34 11.17
N GLY A 520 22.13 18.87 11.23
CA GLY A 520 21.52 19.59 10.11
C GLY A 520 21.43 18.74 8.86
N THR A 521 21.88 19.24 7.71
CA THR A 521 21.83 18.56 6.41
C THR A 521 22.75 17.33 6.31
N GLU A 522 23.79 17.22 7.15
CA GLU A 522 24.61 15.99 7.26
C GLU A 522 24.01 15.00 8.25
N ALA A 523 22.76 14.63 8.11
CA ALA A 523 22.02 13.83 9.07
C ALA A 523 22.72 12.50 9.41
N LYS A 524 23.42 12.47 10.55
CA LYS A 524 23.94 11.23 11.15
C LYS A 524 22.98 10.66 12.17
N THR A 525 22.18 11.53 12.78
CA THR A 525 21.18 11.19 13.79
C THR A 525 19.91 11.95 13.48
N LYS A 526 18.79 11.26 13.56
CA LYS A 526 17.44 11.83 13.45
C LYS A 526 16.58 11.28 14.56
N ILE A 527 15.92 12.16 15.27
CA ILE A 527 14.90 11.84 16.28
C ILE A 527 13.58 12.35 15.74
N SER A 528 12.59 11.51 15.70
CA SER A 528 11.26 11.86 15.19
C SER A 528 10.19 11.47 16.20
N ALA A 529 9.20 12.33 16.38
CA ALA A 529 8.05 12.08 17.24
C ALA A 529 6.80 12.70 16.62
N GLY A 530 5.64 12.16 16.94
CA GLY A 530 4.40 12.78 16.53
C GLY A 530 3.18 12.04 17.02
N ALA A 531 2.05 12.73 16.92
CA ALA A 531 0.75 12.19 17.25
C ALA A 531 -0.33 12.78 16.32
N GLY A 532 -1.39 12.05 16.16
CA GLY A 532 -2.50 12.51 15.33
C GLY A 532 -3.79 11.72 15.58
N LEU A 533 -4.87 12.40 15.27
CA LEU A 533 -6.20 11.80 15.19
C LEU A 533 -6.50 11.51 13.72
N TYR A 534 -6.98 10.30 13.45
CA TYR A 534 -7.23 9.81 12.10
C TYR A 534 -8.64 9.21 12.06
N TYR A 535 -9.43 9.55 11.05
CA TYR A 535 -10.73 8.94 10.81
C TYR A 535 -10.68 8.00 9.62
N GLU A 536 -11.49 6.96 9.68
CA GLU A 536 -11.62 5.95 8.64
C GLU A 536 -12.67 6.37 7.60
N HIS A 537 -12.67 5.79 6.42
CA HIS A 537 -13.76 5.94 5.46
C HIS A 537 -15.03 5.24 5.95
N THR A 538 -16.19 5.64 5.44
CA THR A 538 -17.47 5.00 5.76
C THR A 538 -17.55 3.61 5.11
N GLN A 539 -17.65 2.58 5.95
CA GLN A 539 -17.64 1.18 5.52
C GLN A 539 -19.01 0.75 5.00
N LEU A 540 -19.27 0.92 3.71
CA LEU A 540 -20.54 0.58 3.08
C LEU A 540 -20.87 -0.90 3.16
N GLU A 541 -19.89 -1.78 3.26
CA GLU A 541 -20.07 -3.22 3.44
C GLU A 541 -20.84 -3.54 4.74
N TYR A 542 -20.51 -2.89 5.87
CA TYR A 542 -21.26 -3.09 7.11
C TYR A 542 -22.71 -2.63 6.98
N LEU A 543 -22.96 -1.53 6.29
CA LEU A 543 -24.32 -1.04 6.04
C LEU A 543 -25.09 -1.96 5.08
N GLN A 544 -24.41 -2.57 4.12
CA GLN A 544 -24.98 -3.57 3.21
C GLN A 544 -25.47 -4.82 3.98
N ARG A 545 -24.75 -5.28 5.01
CA ARG A 545 -25.15 -6.43 5.82
C ARG A 545 -26.55 -6.24 6.42
N ALA A 546 -26.93 -5.02 6.80
CA ALA A 546 -28.27 -4.70 7.28
C ALA A 546 -29.34 -4.83 6.21
N LEU A 547 -29.00 -4.62 4.93
CA LEU A 547 -29.95 -4.76 3.81
C LEU A 547 -30.17 -6.22 3.42
N ALA A 548 -29.10 -7.01 3.48
CA ALA A 548 -29.07 -8.40 3.04
C ALA A 548 -29.25 -9.41 4.20
N GLY A 549 -29.44 -8.94 5.44
CA GLY A 549 -29.18 -9.71 6.64
C GLY A 549 -30.39 -10.29 7.34
N ILE A 550 -31.31 -10.93 6.63
CA ILE A 550 -32.40 -11.71 7.28
C ILE A 550 -32.15 -13.20 7.05
N ARG A 551 -32.23 -13.99 8.13
CA ARG A 551 -32.03 -15.42 8.15
C ARG A 551 -33.01 -16.07 9.13
N TYR A 552 -33.45 -17.27 8.80
CA TYR A 552 -34.22 -18.13 9.69
C TYR A 552 -33.46 -19.41 9.98
N ASP A 553 -33.21 -19.71 11.24
CA ASP A 553 -32.50 -20.91 11.69
C ASP A 553 -33.46 -21.90 12.30
N THR A 554 -33.57 -23.12 11.78
CA THR A 554 -34.32 -24.24 12.34
C THR A 554 -33.34 -25.28 12.85
N TYR A 555 -33.51 -25.70 14.09
CA TYR A 555 -32.69 -26.71 14.77
C TYR A 555 -33.39 -28.04 14.81
N TYR A 556 -32.61 -29.14 14.69
CA TYR A 556 -33.16 -30.48 14.60
C TYR A 556 -32.62 -31.40 15.72
N ALA A 557 -33.43 -32.36 16.15
CA ALA A 557 -33.05 -33.40 17.08
C ALA A 557 -31.95 -34.33 16.50
N ALA A 558 -31.48 -35.28 17.27
CA ALA A 558 -30.43 -36.21 16.83
C ALA A 558 -30.83 -37.09 15.62
N ASP A 559 -32.15 -37.27 15.41
CA ASP A 559 -32.69 -37.99 14.23
C ASP A 559 -32.54 -37.21 12.91
N GLY A 560 -32.13 -35.96 12.96
CA GLY A 560 -31.93 -35.07 11.80
C GLY A 560 -33.22 -34.65 11.09
N THR A 561 -34.40 -35.03 11.59
CA THR A 561 -35.71 -34.83 10.93
C THR A 561 -36.70 -34.06 11.79
N THR A 562 -36.66 -34.26 13.10
CA THR A 562 -37.60 -33.67 14.05
C THR A 562 -37.14 -32.28 14.45
N PRO A 563 -37.86 -31.17 14.08
CA PRO A 563 -37.53 -29.83 14.54
C PRO A 563 -37.67 -29.72 16.06
N VAL A 564 -36.62 -29.20 16.74
CA VAL A 564 -36.63 -28.97 18.21
C VAL A 564 -36.62 -27.48 18.53
N GLY A 565 -36.42 -26.61 17.54
CA GLY A 565 -36.53 -25.16 17.73
C GLY A 565 -36.47 -24.41 16.42
N GLY A 566 -37.20 -23.33 16.32
CA GLY A 566 -37.26 -22.45 15.17
C GLY A 566 -38.56 -22.60 14.36
N PRO A 567 -38.67 -21.89 13.21
CA PRO A 567 -37.59 -21.03 12.63
C PRO A 567 -37.34 -19.80 13.48
N LEU A 568 -36.11 -19.63 13.97
CA LEU A 568 -35.68 -18.49 14.77
C LEU A 568 -35.13 -17.38 13.83
N LEU A 569 -35.73 -16.20 13.93
CA LEU A 569 -35.29 -15.04 13.12
C LEU A 569 -33.98 -14.49 13.63
N THR A 570 -33.02 -14.32 12.72
CA THR A 570 -31.85 -13.46 12.88
C THR A 570 -31.94 -12.35 11.86
N SER A 571 -31.84 -11.11 12.30
CA SER A 571 -31.88 -9.93 11.45
C SER A 571 -30.69 -9.00 11.75
N PHE A 572 -30.25 -8.28 10.75
CA PHE A 572 -29.21 -7.27 10.86
C PHE A 572 -29.81 -5.89 10.61
N ALA A 573 -29.48 -4.93 11.46
CA ALA A 573 -30.04 -3.59 11.39
C ALA A 573 -28.90 -2.56 11.56
N ALA A 574 -28.99 -1.43 10.88
CA ALA A 574 -28.09 -0.30 11.05
C ALA A 574 -28.87 1.00 11.19
N ARG A 575 -28.41 1.87 12.06
CA ARG A 575 -28.92 3.25 12.24
C ARG A 575 -27.76 4.22 12.02
N PRO A 576 -27.45 4.61 10.77
CA PRO A 576 -26.26 5.41 10.48
C PRO A 576 -26.16 6.70 11.28
N SER A 577 -27.28 7.40 11.50
CA SER A 577 -27.32 8.64 12.29
C SER A 577 -26.93 8.47 13.77
N ALA A 578 -26.95 7.24 14.31
CA ALA A 578 -26.53 6.94 15.68
C ALA A 578 -25.06 6.55 15.78
N LEU A 579 -24.39 6.26 14.65
CA LEU A 579 -23.00 5.84 14.61
C LEU A 579 -22.05 7.05 14.63
N HIS A 580 -20.85 6.82 15.15
CA HIS A 580 -19.70 7.67 14.99
C HIS A 580 -18.71 7.00 14.04
N GLN A 581 -17.94 7.83 13.34
CA GLN A 581 -16.88 7.31 12.50
C GLN A 581 -15.79 6.64 13.34
N THR A 582 -15.28 5.52 12.87
CA THR A 582 -14.10 4.87 13.44
C THR A 582 -12.93 5.84 13.42
N ARG A 583 -12.27 5.99 14.56
CA ARG A 583 -11.12 6.87 14.68
C ARG A 583 -9.97 6.22 15.43
N ALA A 584 -8.76 6.57 15.03
CA ALA A 584 -7.53 6.14 15.67
C ALA A 584 -6.78 7.33 16.27
N LEU A 585 -6.34 7.21 17.51
CA LEU A 585 -5.30 8.04 18.10
C LEU A 585 -3.98 7.29 17.95
N ASN A 586 -3.08 7.82 17.11
CA ASN A 586 -1.76 7.24 16.87
C ASN A 586 -0.69 8.17 17.43
N TRP A 587 0.34 7.60 18.04
CA TRP A 587 1.57 8.32 18.33
C TRP A 587 2.77 7.40 18.15
N SER A 588 3.91 7.99 17.80
CA SER A 588 5.14 7.23 17.64
C SER A 588 6.36 8.09 17.97
N LEU A 589 7.44 7.39 18.34
CA LEU A 589 8.75 7.94 18.62
C LEU A 589 9.78 7.08 17.89
N GLY A 590 10.62 7.71 17.07
CA GLY A 590 11.65 7.04 16.30
C GLY A 590 13.03 7.68 16.47
N ILE A 591 14.06 6.86 16.38
CA ILE A 591 15.46 7.28 16.31
C ILE A 591 16.11 6.55 15.15
N GLU A 592 16.70 7.30 14.23
CA GLU A 592 17.52 6.78 13.13
C GLU A 592 18.96 7.26 13.33
N GLN A 593 19.91 6.34 13.16
CA GLN A 593 21.34 6.60 13.38
C GLN A 593 22.18 6.01 12.27
N LYS A 594 23.05 6.82 11.69
CA LYS A 594 24.13 6.34 10.84
C LYS A 594 25.28 5.82 11.71
N LEU A 595 25.50 4.51 11.66
CA LEU A 595 26.56 3.80 12.37
C LEU A 595 27.84 3.72 11.51
N PRO A 596 28.98 3.31 12.07
CA PRO A 596 30.19 2.98 11.29
C PRO A 596 29.88 2.00 10.14
N TRP A 597 30.76 1.97 9.13
CA TRP A 597 30.65 1.09 7.94
C TRP A 597 29.40 1.32 7.08
N GLN A 598 28.83 2.53 7.11
CA GLN A 598 27.60 2.88 6.36
C GLN A 598 26.39 1.97 6.70
N ILE A 599 26.30 1.57 7.96
CA ILE A 599 25.09 0.92 8.49
C ILE A 599 24.13 2.01 8.98
N TYR A 600 22.89 1.93 8.59
CA TYR A 600 21.80 2.77 9.07
C TYR A 600 20.94 1.91 10.00
N GLY A 601 20.82 2.32 11.24
CA GLY A 601 19.99 1.66 12.26
C GLY A 601 18.77 2.53 12.59
N GLY A 602 17.63 1.91 12.81
CA GLY A 602 16.39 2.53 13.25
C GLY A 602 15.80 1.81 14.44
N VAL A 603 15.22 2.58 15.37
CA VAL A 603 14.39 2.07 16.46
C VAL A 603 13.12 2.91 16.47
N ASN A 604 11.97 2.25 16.39
CA ASN A 604 10.67 2.90 16.38
C ASN A 604 9.76 2.28 17.44
N PHE A 605 9.04 3.12 18.17
CA PHE A 605 7.97 2.72 19.06
C PHE A 605 6.68 3.39 18.60
N LEU A 606 5.62 2.62 18.46
CA LEU A 606 4.32 3.14 18.04
C LEU A 606 3.17 2.55 18.86
N GLN A 607 2.14 3.35 19.05
CA GLN A 607 0.89 2.95 19.66
C GLN A 607 -0.29 3.49 18.86
N LYS A 608 -1.24 2.61 18.57
CA LYS A 608 -2.56 2.93 17.98
C LYS A 608 -3.66 2.55 18.94
N ARG A 609 -4.59 3.46 19.15
CA ARG A 609 -5.85 3.20 19.86
C ARG A 609 -7.01 3.54 18.95
N ILE A 610 -7.69 2.50 18.48
CA ILE A 610 -8.86 2.63 17.61
C ILE A 610 -10.11 2.58 18.50
N VAL A 611 -11.01 3.54 18.33
CA VAL A 611 -12.29 3.63 19.03
C VAL A 611 -13.39 3.91 18.02
N ASN A 612 -14.65 3.68 18.44
CA ASN A 612 -15.81 3.77 17.58
C ASN A 612 -15.77 2.82 16.38
N GLY A 613 -15.01 1.73 16.46
CA GLY A 613 -15.02 0.69 15.43
C GLY A 613 -16.41 0.08 15.32
N TRP A 614 -16.82 -0.19 14.09
CA TRP A 614 -18.14 -0.74 13.83
C TRP A 614 -18.17 -2.23 14.09
N VAL A 615 -19.25 -2.67 14.77
CA VAL A 615 -19.49 -4.08 15.09
C VAL A 615 -20.97 -4.33 15.25
N TYR A 616 -21.44 -5.48 14.78
CA TYR A 616 -22.79 -5.94 15.04
C TYR A 616 -22.89 -6.56 16.44
N GLN A 617 -23.87 -6.11 17.23
CA GLN A 617 -24.15 -6.64 18.56
C GLN A 617 -25.56 -7.15 18.65
N ASN A 618 -25.74 -8.37 19.16
CA ASN A 618 -27.06 -8.92 19.40
C ASN A 618 -27.79 -8.12 20.50
N GLN A 619 -28.97 -7.65 20.18
CA GLN A 619 -29.81 -6.86 21.09
C GLN A 619 -30.80 -7.73 21.89
N SER A 620 -30.81 -9.06 21.67
CA SER A 620 -31.65 -10.02 22.37
C SER A 620 -31.08 -10.36 23.75
N ALA A 621 -31.70 -11.30 24.45
CA ALA A 621 -31.27 -11.74 25.78
C ALA A 621 -29.77 -12.17 25.78
N PRO A 622 -29.03 -11.96 26.88
CA PRO A 622 -27.65 -12.39 27.00
C PRO A 622 -27.50 -13.88 26.65
N GLY A 623 -26.54 -14.19 25.74
CA GLY A 623 -26.30 -15.55 25.28
C GLY A 623 -27.22 -16.04 24.17
N ALA A 624 -28.20 -15.27 23.72
CA ALA A 624 -29.02 -15.62 22.56
C ALA A 624 -28.19 -15.55 21.29
N LEU A 625 -28.28 -16.59 20.45
CA LEU A 625 -27.54 -16.71 19.18
C LEU A 625 -28.36 -16.20 17.97
N SER A 626 -29.69 -16.08 18.16
CA SER A 626 -30.65 -15.52 17.21
C SER A 626 -31.16 -14.16 17.70
N GLY A 627 -31.82 -13.40 16.85
CA GLY A 627 -32.40 -12.10 17.17
C GLY A 627 -31.89 -10.96 16.32
N THR A 628 -32.06 -9.74 16.80
CA THR A 628 -31.66 -8.56 16.05
C THR A 628 -30.23 -8.17 16.41
N TYR A 629 -29.34 -8.23 15.43
CA TYR A 629 -27.98 -7.70 15.48
C TYR A 629 -27.97 -6.25 15.00
N LEU A 630 -27.74 -5.33 15.91
CA LEU A 630 -27.64 -3.90 15.60
C LEU A 630 -26.17 -3.48 15.36
N LEU A 631 -25.93 -2.77 14.29
CA LEU A 631 -24.63 -2.14 14.04
C LEU A 631 -24.40 -1.02 15.06
N THR A 632 -23.31 -1.12 15.78
CA THR A 632 -22.89 -0.18 16.83
C THR A 632 -21.43 0.25 16.61
N ASP A 633 -21.01 1.33 17.25
CA ASP A 633 -19.64 1.84 17.27
C ASP A 633 -18.86 1.42 18.54
N ALA A 634 -19.17 0.21 19.05
CA ALA A 634 -18.66 -0.27 20.33
C ALA A 634 -17.27 -0.94 20.24
N ARG A 635 -16.75 -1.23 19.04
CA ARG A 635 -15.46 -1.88 18.85
C ARG A 635 -14.32 -0.97 19.29
N ARG A 636 -13.31 -1.57 19.95
CA ARG A 636 -12.09 -0.94 20.44
C ARG A 636 -10.92 -1.84 20.11
N ASP A 637 -9.96 -1.34 19.34
CA ASP A 637 -8.74 -2.08 19.02
C ASP A 637 -7.52 -1.35 19.59
N HIS A 638 -6.50 -2.13 19.94
CA HIS A 638 -5.23 -1.65 20.46
C HIS A 638 -4.07 -2.31 19.73
N TYR A 639 -3.13 -1.51 19.26
CA TYR A 639 -1.88 -1.99 18.72
C TYR A 639 -0.71 -1.25 19.38
N ASN A 640 0.27 -2.01 19.82
CA ASN A 640 1.54 -1.49 20.28
C ASN A 640 2.66 -2.24 19.57
N ALA A 641 3.70 -1.54 19.14
CA ALA A 641 4.85 -2.17 18.52
C ALA A 641 6.15 -1.48 18.93
N PHE A 642 7.19 -2.29 19.02
CA PHE A 642 8.58 -1.89 19.12
C PHE A 642 9.31 -2.52 17.94
N GLU A 643 9.97 -1.70 17.13
CA GLU A 643 10.60 -2.08 15.89
C GLU A 643 12.08 -1.70 15.94
N ILE A 644 12.94 -2.62 15.52
CA ILE A 644 14.36 -2.37 15.30
C ILE A 644 14.67 -2.75 13.87
N GLU A 645 15.39 -1.91 13.16
CA GLU A 645 15.84 -2.20 11.82
C GLU A 645 17.31 -1.81 11.61
N ALA A 646 17.93 -2.49 10.68
CA ALA A 646 19.28 -2.18 10.24
C ALA A 646 19.38 -2.37 8.73
N ARG A 647 19.99 -1.40 8.06
CA ARG A 647 20.24 -1.43 6.62
C ARG A 647 21.71 -1.11 6.33
N LYS A 648 22.33 -1.90 5.47
CA LYS A 648 23.66 -1.62 4.95
C LYS A 648 23.63 -1.51 3.43
N ASN A 649 24.04 -0.36 2.93
CA ASN A 649 24.27 -0.15 1.51
C ASN A 649 25.78 -0.25 1.22
N PHE A 650 26.12 -1.05 0.23
CA PHE A 650 27.51 -1.24 -0.22
C PHE A 650 27.79 -0.34 -1.43
N ALA A 651 29.05 0.04 -1.62
CA ALA A 651 29.47 0.97 -2.67
C ALA A 651 29.01 0.60 -4.10
N ASN A 652 28.80 -0.68 -4.37
CA ASN A 652 28.36 -1.17 -5.68
C ASN A 652 26.83 -1.36 -5.79
N GLY A 653 26.05 -0.67 -4.95
CA GLY A 653 24.59 -0.74 -4.94
C GLY A 653 24.01 -2.06 -4.42
N TYR A 654 24.81 -2.91 -3.79
CA TYR A 654 24.33 -4.06 -3.01
C TYR A 654 23.70 -3.59 -1.70
N THR A 655 22.70 -4.30 -1.23
CA THR A 655 21.98 -3.94 -0.01
C THR A 655 21.71 -5.17 0.84
N LEU A 656 21.80 -4.97 2.14
CA LEU A 656 21.40 -5.91 3.18
C LEU A 656 20.46 -5.18 4.13
N PHE A 657 19.30 -5.78 4.42
CA PHE A 657 18.31 -5.26 5.34
C PHE A 657 17.89 -6.35 6.33
N GLY A 658 17.59 -5.93 7.54
CA GLY A 658 16.99 -6.78 8.56
C GLY A 658 16.19 -5.97 9.56
N SER A 659 15.08 -6.52 10.01
CA SER A 659 14.23 -5.91 11.05
C SER A 659 13.67 -6.96 12.00
N TYR A 660 13.42 -6.52 13.23
CA TYR A 660 12.67 -7.24 14.25
C TYR A 660 11.54 -6.36 14.76
N THR A 661 10.34 -6.92 14.82
CA THR A 661 9.15 -6.26 15.37
C THR A 661 8.60 -7.10 16.53
N ARG A 662 8.45 -6.48 17.70
CA ARG A 662 7.65 -6.99 18.80
C ARG A 662 6.35 -6.22 18.87
N SER A 663 5.21 -6.89 18.73
CA SER A 663 3.91 -6.24 18.65
C SER A 663 2.81 -6.97 19.43
N SER A 664 1.68 -6.28 19.61
CA SER A 664 0.46 -6.85 20.15
C SER A 664 -0.75 -6.15 19.52
N ALA A 665 -1.59 -6.92 18.85
CA ALA A 665 -2.80 -6.45 18.18
C ALA A 665 -4.04 -7.10 18.84
N ARG A 666 -4.86 -6.32 19.53
CA ARG A 666 -6.01 -6.81 20.31
C ARG A 666 -7.28 -6.03 20.04
N THR A 667 -8.42 -6.72 20.22
CA THR A 667 -9.76 -6.16 20.07
C THR A 667 -10.68 -6.59 21.21
N ASN A 668 -11.74 -5.82 21.47
CA ASN A 668 -12.86 -6.24 22.32
C ASN A 668 -13.98 -6.94 21.51
N ALA A 669 -13.81 -7.05 20.20
CA ALA A 669 -14.80 -7.56 19.24
C ALA A 669 -14.17 -8.61 18.35
N ALA A 670 -13.71 -9.71 18.96
CA ALA A 670 -12.97 -10.78 18.24
C ALA A 670 -13.86 -11.67 17.36
N VAL A 671 -15.20 -11.51 17.43
CA VAL A 671 -16.16 -12.25 16.60
C VAL A 671 -16.83 -11.28 15.63
N ASP A 672 -16.65 -11.49 14.32
CA ASP A 672 -17.40 -10.75 13.30
C ASP A 672 -18.63 -11.54 12.85
N TYR A 673 -19.75 -10.84 12.76
CA TYR A 673 -21.03 -11.42 12.34
C TYR A 673 -21.34 -11.03 10.91
N VAL A 674 -21.51 -12.04 10.07
CA VAL A 674 -21.96 -11.90 8.68
C VAL A 674 -23.31 -12.57 8.49
N PRO A 675 -24.19 -12.09 7.59
CA PRO A 675 -25.53 -12.64 7.43
C PRO A 675 -25.55 -14.12 7.01
N SER A 676 -24.56 -14.54 6.23
CA SER A 676 -24.53 -15.84 5.56
C SER A 676 -24.11 -16.98 6.51
N VAL A 677 -22.82 -17.15 6.74
CA VAL A 677 -22.26 -18.23 7.59
C VAL A 677 -21.57 -17.62 8.80
N SER A 678 -22.34 -17.04 9.72
CA SER A 678 -21.76 -16.35 10.86
C SER A 678 -21.27 -17.32 11.93
N LEU A 679 -20.17 -16.92 12.56
CA LEU A 679 -19.81 -17.45 13.87
C LEU A 679 -20.85 -16.99 14.91
N LEU A 680 -21.22 -17.86 15.85
CA LEU A 680 -22.17 -17.58 16.88
C LEU A 680 -21.46 -17.51 18.23
N GLY A 681 -21.72 -16.46 18.99
CA GLY A 681 -21.15 -16.28 20.33
C GLY A 681 -21.23 -14.83 20.78
N PRO A 682 -21.02 -14.56 22.07
CA PRO A 682 -20.97 -13.19 22.57
C PRO A 682 -19.66 -12.52 22.08
N GLN A 683 -19.70 -11.19 21.95
CA GLN A 683 -18.48 -10.43 21.72
C GLN A 683 -17.53 -10.55 22.93
N GLN A 684 -16.28 -10.84 22.67
CA GLN A 684 -15.26 -11.06 23.68
C GLN A 684 -13.94 -10.39 23.27
N HIS A 685 -13.12 -10.11 24.29
CA HIS A 685 -11.75 -9.66 24.08
C HIS A 685 -10.89 -10.80 23.53
N GLY A 686 -10.06 -10.49 22.56
CA GLY A 686 -9.12 -11.44 21.97
C GLY A 686 -8.01 -10.76 21.15
N PRO A 687 -7.06 -11.55 20.67
CA PRO A 687 -6.14 -11.05 19.65
C PRO A 687 -6.86 -10.84 18.33
N LEU A 688 -6.38 -9.91 17.51
CA LEU A 688 -6.78 -9.82 16.10
C LEU A 688 -6.27 -11.03 15.31
N ALA A 689 -6.98 -11.42 14.26
CA ALA A 689 -6.66 -12.65 13.50
C ALA A 689 -5.24 -12.66 12.89
N TRP A 690 -4.66 -11.50 12.68
CA TRP A 690 -3.29 -11.30 12.17
C TRP A 690 -2.28 -10.91 13.26
N ASP A 691 -2.60 -11.07 14.55
CA ASP A 691 -1.68 -10.81 15.64
C ASP A 691 -0.47 -11.74 15.57
N ALA A 692 0.72 -11.20 15.29
CA ALA A 692 1.99 -11.89 15.26
C ALA A 692 2.95 -11.17 16.22
N PRO A 693 3.03 -11.60 17.49
CA PRO A 693 3.79 -10.88 18.53
C PRO A 693 5.27 -10.67 18.20
N ASP A 694 5.91 -11.65 17.61
CA ASP A 694 7.32 -11.57 17.23
C ASP A 694 7.48 -11.80 15.74
N ARG A 695 8.24 -10.94 15.08
CA ARG A 695 8.50 -11.05 13.67
C ARG A 695 9.92 -10.61 13.32
N VAL A 696 10.61 -11.42 12.52
CA VAL A 696 11.93 -11.11 11.93
C VAL A 696 11.80 -11.13 10.42
N VAL A 697 12.31 -10.10 9.77
CA VAL A 697 12.40 -10.01 8.32
C VAL A 697 13.82 -9.64 7.93
N SER A 698 14.36 -10.31 6.92
CA SER A 698 15.65 -9.95 6.33
C SER A 698 15.62 -10.22 4.84
N TRP A 699 16.27 -9.36 4.08
CA TRP A 699 16.45 -9.53 2.65
C TRP A 699 17.71 -8.82 2.17
N GLY A 700 18.19 -9.24 1.02
CA GLY A 700 19.35 -8.60 0.44
C GLY A 700 19.71 -9.16 -0.93
N TRP A 701 20.55 -8.39 -1.62
CA TRP A 701 21.27 -8.84 -2.80
C TRP A 701 22.74 -8.45 -2.62
N LEU A 702 23.60 -9.42 -2.83
CA LEU A 702 25.01 -9.35 -2.51
C LEU A 702 25.84 -9.92 -3.68
N PRO A 703 27.10 -9.49 -3.85
CA PRO A 703 27.97 -10.15 -4.81
C PRO A 703 28.16 -11.62 -4.42
N PHE A 704 28.21 -12.50 -5.40
CA PHE A 704 28.48 -13.91 -5.11
C PHE A 704 29.83 -14.06 -4.38
N PRO A 705 29.92 -14.87 -3.31
CA PRO A 705 31.07 -14.87 -2.42
C PRO A 705 32.35 -15.43 -3.07
N LEU A 706 32.24 -16.25 -4.12
CA LEU A 706 33.42 -16.84 -4.80
C LEU A 706 34.00 -15.83 -5.80
N PRO A 707 35.32 -15.54 -5.73
CA PRO A 707 35.97 -14.49 -6.53
C PRO A 707 35.79 -14.63 -8.05
N TRP A 708 35.81 -15.87 -8.56
CA TRP A 708 35.72 -16.17 -10.00
C TRP A 708 34.35 -15.84 -10.61
N PHE A 709 33.28 -15.77 -9.79
CA PHE A 709 31.91 -15.53 -10.25
C PHE A 709 31.40 -14.13 -9.90
N ARG A 710 32.17 -13.33 -9.17
CA ARG A 710 31.76 -12.02 -8.63
C ARG A 710 31.24 -11.02 -9.66
N HIS A 711 31.73 -11.09 -10.90
CA HIS A 711 31.39 -10.08 -11.90
C HIS A 711 30.02 -10.29 -12.54
N ASN A 712 29.55 -11.52 -12.62
CA ASN A 712 28.35 -11.89 -13.36
C ASN A 712 27.25 -12.54 -12.50
N TRP A 713 27.55 -12.86 -11.25
CA TRP A 713 26.62 -13.58 -10.37
C TRP A 713 26.35 -12.77 -9.10
N ASP A 714 25.04 -12.63 -8.78
CA ASP A 714 24.58 -12.08 -7.50
C ASP A 714 23.88 -13.18 -6.67
N PHE A 715 24.12 -13.13 -5.37
CA PHE A 715 23.35 -13.86 -4.40
C PHE A 715 22.20 -12.97 -3.92
N VAL A 716 20.97 -13.51 -3.93
CA VAL A 716 19.76 -12.82 -3.47
C VAL A 716 19.05 -13.69 -2.45
N TYR A 717 18.43 -13.09 -1.46
CA TYR A 717 17.63 -13.86 -0.50
C TYR A 717 16.53 -13.05 0.16
N THR A 718 15.49 -13.74 0.63
CA THR A 718 14.53 -13.27 1.62
C THR A 718 14.44 -14.28 2.76
N MET A 719 14.20 -13.75 3.97
CA MET A 719 13.96 -14.52 5.17
C MET A 719 12.83 -13.89 5.96
N GLN A 720 11.88 -14.70 6.41
CA GLN A 720 10.82 -14.32 7.32
C GLN A 720 10.65 -15.36 8.40
N TRP A 721 10.53 -14.91 9.63
CA TRP A 721 10.07 -15.69 10.76
C TRP A 721 9.03 -14.88 11.53
N GLN A 722 7.95 -15.50 11.93
CA GLN A 722 6.96 -14.87 12.78
C GLN A 722 6.19 -15.88 13.63
N THR A 723 5.72 -15.45 14.78
CA THR A 723 4.79 -16.21 15.62
C THR A 723 3.53 -16.54 14.82
N GLY A 724 3.04 -17.78 14.95
CA GLY A 724 1.82 -18.25 14.27
C GLY A 724 0.59 -17.41 14.62
N PHE A 725 -0.28 -17.21 13.66
CA PHE A 725 -1.54 -16.45 13.82
C PHE A 725 -2.51 -17.13 14.77
N PRO A 726 -3.32 -16.38 15.52
CA PRO A 726 -4.36 -16.96 16.37
C PRO A 726 -5.52 -17.53 15.54
N TYR A 727 -6.16 -18.57 16.06
CA TYR A 727 -7.43 -19.08 15.54
C TYR A 727 -8.41 -19.40 16.67
N THR A 728 -9.70 -19.41 16.33
CA THR A 728 -10.80 -19.60 17.26
C THR A 728 -11.41 -20.98 17.05
N SER A 729 -11.57 -21.77 18.12
CA SER A 729 -12.29 -23.05 18.08
C SER A 729 -13.79 -22.84 18.03
N ILE A 730 -14.48 -23.66 17.24
CA ILE A 730 -15.93 -23.61 17.06
C ILE A 730 -16.52 -25.02 17.13
N ASN A 731 -17.81 -25.15 17.36
CA ASN A 731 -18.53 -26.42 17.21
C ASN A 731 -19.22 -26.53 15.84
N ALA A 732 -19.88 -27.67 15.57
CA ALA A 732 -20.62 -27.92 14.33
C ALA A 732 -21.74 -26.88 14.06
N ASN A 733 -22.29 -26.26 15.08
CA ASN A 733 -23.22 -25.15 14.96
C ASN A 733 -22.57 -23.78 14.65
N ARG A 734 -21.25 -23.76 14.46
CA ARG A 734 -20.45 -22.52 14.34
C ARG A 734 -20.44 -21.65 15.60
N GLN A 735 -20.72 -22.24 16.77
CA GLN A 735 -20.59 -21.54 18.03
C GLN A 735 -19.12 -21.48 18.48
N VAL A 736 -18.70 -20.33 18.94
CA VAL A 736 -17.35 -20.12 19.49
C VAL A 736 -17.23 -20.91 20.80
N ILE A 737 -16.20 -21.74 20.88
CA ILE A 737 -15.88 -22.59 22.03
C ILE A 737 -14.62 -22.05 22.71
N GLY A 738 -14.78 -21.62 23.96
CA GLY A 738 -13.69 -21.00 24.73
C GLY A 738 -13.44 -19.53 24.34
N ALA A 739 -12.23 -19.05 24.61
CA ALA A 739 -11.86 -17.68 24.29
C ALA A 739 -11.48 -17.54 22.81
N PRO A 740 -11.96 -16.52 22.08
CA PRO A 740 -11.57 -16.26 20.71
C PRO A 740 -10.04 -16.11 20.58
N GLY A 741 -9.48 -16.70 19.54
CA GLY A 741 -8.05 -16.60 19.25
C GLY A 741 -7.12 -17.21 20.31
N SER A 742 -7.64 -18.15 21.15
CA SER A 742 -6.86 -18.78 22.22
C SER A 742 -5.83 -19.80 21.73
N ARG A 743 -5.92 -20.23 20.49
CA ARG A 743 -4.98 -21.15 19.85
C ARG A 743 -4.24 -20.47 18.74
N ARG A 744 -3.05 -21.02 18.36
CA ARG A 744 -2.22 -20.46 17.30
C ARG A 744 -1.81 -21.52 16.30
N PHE A 745 -1.63 -21.08 15.06
CA PHE A 745 -0.87 -21.83 14.06
C PHE A 745 0.57 -22.02 14.53
N PRO A 746 1.30 -23.02 13.98
CA PRO A 746 2.75 -23.09 14.11
C PRO A 746 3.41 -21.79 13.64
N ASP A 747 4.63 -21.53 14.17
CA ASP A 747 5.41 -20.39 13.71
C ASP A 747 5.69 -20.49 12.21
N TYR A 748 5.57 -19.36 11.53
CA TYR A 748 5.87 -19.24 10.11
C TYR A 748 7.37 -19.04 9.90
N VAL A 749 7.99 -19.87 9.07
CA VAL A 749 9.42 -19.79 8.72
C VAL A 749 9.57 -19.89 7.22
N ASN A 750 10.14 -18.89 6.57
CA ASN A 750 10.43 -18.92 5.14
C ASN A 750 11.82 -18.35 4.88
N PHE A 751 12.71 -19.16 4.31
CA PHE A 751 14.00 -18.73 3.77
C PHE A 751 14.06 -19.09 2.29
N SER A 752 14.27 -18.08 1.45
CA SER A 752 14.22 -18.18 -0.01
C SER A 752 15.51 -17.63 -0.62
N PRO A 753 16.58 -18.44 -0.72
CA PRO A 753 17.81 -18.07 -1.40
C PRO A 753 17.67 -18.17 -2.92
N GLY A 754 18.44 -17.34 -3.63
CA GLY A 754 18.48 -17.37 -5.08
C GLY A 754 19.80 -16.85 -5.66
N LEU A 755 19.98 -17.12 -6.93
CA LEU A 755 21.14 -16.67 -7.71
C LEU A 755 20.64 -15.95 -8.96
N GLU A 756 21.30 -14.87 -9.30
CA GLU A 756 21.07 -14.15 -10.56
C GLU A 756 22.36 -14.13 -11.38
N TRP A 757 22.28 -14.66 -12.61
CA TRP A 757 23.36 -14.58 -13.59
C TRP A 757 23.06 -13.47 -14.59
N ARG A 758 24.02 -12.55 -14.76
CA ARG A 758 23.92 -11.44 -15.69
C ARG A 758 24.88 -11.65 -16.85
N PHE A 759 24.39 -11.50 -18.06
CA PHE A 759 25.19 -11.64 -19.27
C PHE A 759 24.70 -10.67 -20.35
N HIS A 760 25.64 -10.36 -21.26
CA HIS A 760 25.36 -9.52 -22.41
C HIS A 760 25.32 -10.40 -23.67
N PHE A 761 24.28 -10.21 -24.48
CA PHE A 761 24.12 -10.95 -25.73
C PHE A 761 23.48 -10.05 -26.80
N HIS A 762 24.13 -9.94 -27.98
CA HIS A 762 23.67 -9.14 -29.12
C HIS A 762 23.23 -7.69 -28.80
N GLY A 763 23.97 -6.99 -27.94
CA GLY A 763 23.65 -5.60 -27.58
C GLY A 763 22.51 -5.46 -26.55
N ALA A 764 22.05 -6.55 -25.99
CA ALA A 764 21.04 -6.55 -24.92
C ALA A 764 21.59 -7.16 -23.63
N TYR A 765 21.16 -6.64 -22.48
CA TYR A 765 21.46 -7.21 -21.17
C TYR A 765 20.37 -8.16 -20.72
N PHE A 766 20.81 -9.33 -20.29
CA PHE A 766 19.94 -10.37 -19.75
C PHE A 766 20.30 -10.65 -18.29
N GLY A 767 19.28 -10.81 -17.47
CA GLY A 767 19.40 -11.33 -16.11
C GLY A 767 18.57 -12.60 -15.98
N LEU A 768 19.22 -13.73 -15.67
CA LEU A 768 18.56 -15.00 -15.38
C LEU A 768 18.66 -15.25 -13.88
N ARG A 769 17.52 -15.28 -13.20
CA ARG A 769 17.41 -15.52 -11.76
C ARG A 769 16.69 -16.83 -11.49
N GLY A 770 17.24 -17.62 -10.57
CA GLY A 770 16.55 -18.76 -9.96
C GLY A 770 16.46 -18.55 -8.45
N VAL A 771 15.29 -18.78 -7.87
CA VAL A 771 15.03 -18.67 -6.42
C VAL A 771 14.39 -19.96 -5.96
N LEU A 772 14.90 -20.55 -4.89
CA LEU A 772 14.28 -21.68 -4.20
C LEU A 772 13.45 -21.12 -3.03
N GLU A 773 12.15 -20.96 -3.24
CA GLU A 773 11.23 -20.52 -2.19
C GLU A 773 11.08 -21.60 -1.13
N ASN A 774 10.99 -21.18 0.14
CA ASN A 774 10.87 -22.07 1.29
C ASN A 774 11.92 -23.20 1.29
N ALA A 775 13.19 -22.85 1.10
CA ALA A 775 14.30 -23.82 1.04
C ALA A 775 14.40 -24.69 2.29
N THR A 776 13.98 -24.18 3.46
CA THR A 776 13.90 -24.92 4.72
C THR A 776 12.90 -26.07 4.69
N GLY A 777 11.90 -26.02 3.80
CA GLY A 777 10.80 -26.98 3.74
C GLY A 777 9.85 -26.89 4.94
N SER A 778 9.80 -25.73 5.59
CA SER A 778 8.85 -25.48 6.69
C SER A 778 7.41 -25.62 6.17
N GLN A 779 6.55 -26.27 6.95
CA GLN A 779 5.19 -26.57 6.49
C GLN A 779 4.33 -25.33 6.24
N ASN A 780 4.42 -24.33 7.13
CA ASN A 780 3.68 -23.06 7.01
C ASN A 780 2.22 -23.29 6.56
N PRO A 781 1.41 -24.01 7.33
CA PRO A 781 0.06 -24.39 6.91
C PRO A 781 -0.84 -23.15 6.80
N ALA A 782 -1.72 -23.13 5.79
CA ALA A 782 -2.66 -22.06 5.58
C ALA A 782 -4.02 -22.30 6.23
N ILE A 783 -4.39 -23.56 6.48
CA ILE A 783 -5.72 -23.96 6.96
C ILE A 783 -5.58 -24.81 8.22
N VAL A 784 -6.55 -24.64 9.13
CA VAL A 784 -6.73 -25.52 10.31
C VAL A 784 -8.18 -25.97 10.38
N ASN A 785 -8.42 -27.25 10.67
CA ASN A 785 -9.76 -27.68 11.09
C ASN A 785 -9.96 -27.25 12.55
N ASN A 786 -10.78 -26.20 12.76
CA ASN A 786 -11.04 -25.62 14.07
C ASN A 786 -12.38 -26.05 14.69
N VAL A 787 -13.07 -27.04 14.11
CA VAL A 787 -14.36 -27.55 14.58
C VAL A 787 -14.11 -28.65 15.60
N VAL A 788 -14.46 -28.41 16.87
CA VAL A 788 -14.19 -29.35 18.00
C VAL A 788 -14.91 -30.67 17.88
N ASP A 789 -16.03 -30.71 17.13
CA ASP A 789 -16.82 -31.93 16.89
C ASP A 789 -16.26 -32.79 15.76
N SER A 790 -15.17 -32.35 15.11
CA SER A 790 -14.50 -33.11 14.04
C SER A 790 -13.45 -34.04 14.60
N PRO A 791 -13.35 -35.28 14.12
CA PRO A 791 -12.19 -36.14 14.38
C PRO A 791 -10.85 -35.57 13.95
N ALA A 792 -10.91 -34.66 12.95
CA ALA A 792 -9.74 -33.94 12.44
C ALA A 792 -9.47 -32.62 13.17
N TYR A 793 -10.09 -32.35 14.32
CA TYR A 793 -9.87 -31.11 15.06
C TYR A 793 -8.40 -30.82 15.36
N GLY A 794 -7.95 -29.61 15.07
CA GLY A 794 -6.59 -29.16 15.28
C GLY A 794 -5.59 -29.65 14.22
N THR A 795 -6.03 -30.34 13.18
CA THR A 795 -5.15 -30.72 12.07
C THR A 795 -4.91 -29.52 11.14
N PHE A 796 -3.66 -29.39 10.70
CA PHE A 796 -3.23 -28.33 9.77
C PHE A 796 -3.07 -28.89 8.38
N SER A 797 -3.48 -28.11 7.37
CA SER A 797 -3.46 -28.48 5.97
C SER A 797 -2.98 -27.32 5.07
N GLN A 798 -2.86 -27.62 3.77
CA GLN A 798 -2.32 -26.71 2.76
C GLN A 798 -0.93 -26.16 3.15
N PRO A 799 0.08 -27.01 3.28
CA PRO A 799 1.44 -26.56 3.54
C PRO A 799 1.96 -25.72 2.37
N MET A 800 2.87 -24.78 2.67
CA MET A 800 3.46 -23.90 1.68
C MET A 800 4.26 -24.65 0.59
N GLY A 801 4.83 -25.82 0.87
CA GLY A 801 5.71 -26.51 -0.07
C GLY A 801 6.99 -25.75 -0.41
N ARG A 802 7.85 -26.35 -1.24
CA ARG A 802 9.00 -25.66 -1.87
C ARG A 802 8.63 -25.27 -3.28
N ALA A 803 9.05 -24.07 -3.72
CA ALA A 803 8.85 -23.66 -5.11
C ALA A 803 10.17 -23.23 -5.74
N LEU A 804 10.37 -23.60 -6.99
CA LEU A 804 11.45 -23.09 -7.83
C LEU A 804 10.86 -22.03 -8.75
N THR A 805 11.26 -20.78 -8.54
CA THR A 805 10.85 -19.65 -9.37
C THR A 805 12.00 -19.19 -10.25
N GLY A 806 11.72 -19.04 -11.54
CA GLY A 806 12.66 -18.52 -12.52
C GLY A 806 12.24 -17.14 -13.00
N ARG A 807 13.21 -16.25 -13.22
CA ARG A 807 12.97 -14.96 -13.86
C ARG A 807 14.02 -14.71 -14.93
N ILE A 808 13.59 -14.48 -16.15
CA ILE A 808 14.43 -13.90 -17.18
C ILE A 808 14.05 -12.43 -17.35
N ARG A 809 15.05 -11.59 -17.47
CA ARG A 809 14.88 -10.16 -17.64
C ARG A 809 15.66 -9.73 -18.89
N LEU A 810 14.95 -9.15 -19.85
CA LEU A 810 15.54 -8.49 -21.00
C LEU A 810 15.47 -6.99 -20.77
N ILE A 811 16.61 -6.31 -20.79
CA ILE A 811 16.68 -4.87 -20.62
C ILE A 811 17.25 -4.29 -21.92
N SER A 812 16.44 -3.52 -22.63
CA SER A 812 16.87 -2.84 -23.85
C SER A 812 17.59 -1.55 -23.47
N GLU A 813 18.87 -1.46 -23.80
CA GLU A 813 19.61 -0.20 -23.81
C GLU A 813 19.45 0.47 -25.18
N LYS A 814 18.57 1.41 -25.33
CA LYS A 814 18.79 2.44 -26.38
C LYS A 814 18.07 3.73 -26.04
#